data_4855f331166e72c2a99b18c447d1bde9
#
_entry.id   4855f331166e72c2a99b18c447d1bde9
#
_cell.length_a   1.000
_cell.length_b   1.000
_cell.length_c   1.000
_cell.angle_alpha   90.00
_cell.angle_beta   90.00
_cell.angle_gamma   90.00
#
_symmetry.space_group_name_H-M   'P 1'
#
loop_
_entity.id
_entity.type
_entity.pdbx_description
1 polymer ?
#
loop_
_entity_poly.entity_id
_entity_poly.type
_entity_poly.pdbx_seq_one_letter_code
_entity_poly.pdbx_strand_id
1 'polypeptide(L)'
;MSSYSFRYILFLVLFLGFGQFIIAQEAIGIQDAGKSLGSGKNVPPVGGTLSGKVTEKEKGSPLSGASIYIPDLKLGVVADASGNYKFNNLPSGSYLVEVHYVGFKTLIKTVTIGGPITQDFVLSDAYIEESPVVVTGLSQATQIKRSPVPIVSVNHDYIATNLSTNIIDAIAKIPGVSALTTGPNVSKPYIRGLGYNRILTLYDGVRQEGQQWGDEHGIEVDQYGVDRIEVIKGPASLTYGSDALAGVVNLIPTPAAPEGKMIGDILTEYRTNNGQFGGSAMLGATKNGFEWMGRISHKQATNYQDKIDGRVYNTAFNETDAGLSLGLHRSWGYSHLSLSLFDDLQEIPDGSRDSATRKFTKQITEADTVRPIVSEDELKSYAMTVLHQHVQHYRAYLTNNFIIGNGRLAVNLGYQRSIRREFSHPEAADVAGLFLQLNTYSYDLKYYFPEWNGWNLAAGVNGMYQDNTVTKGTEFVIPSYHQFDIGPFALLKKRFNKLDLSGGLRFDSRSFTNKQLYTSPDPVTGFDKPVYGADTVGADHPFYDYHHNFSGLTGSIGATYNFTEQFSVKANIARGFRAPNIAEISANGVHPGTNQYQIGNGDFKPEFNIQEDIGLEYTSKYVAVSFSVFNNNISNYIFNQRLLSSTGGDSVLIAGNQTYKFQQGKAQIYGGEFSLDIHPVKGLHFENSLTATYGLMKGLDPKQKTDSNKYLPLIPPFHGISELRYDFESRSHHIVNGFVKMQVAYYASQNRVYLTDNTETATPGYTLFNAGVGAGFTNGKGRTIFNLYVMGNNLFDVAYQDHLSRLKYFEQYSSSPNGHLGIYNMGRNIAFKLEFPLEFNLKN
;
A
#
# COMPACT_ATOMS: atom_id res chain seq x y z
N MET A 1 32.57 -19.61 17.81
CA MET A 1 31.09 -19.74 17.76
C MET A 1 30.53 -18.34 17.81
N SER A 2 30.07 -17.86 16.66
CA SER A 2 29.79 -16.44 16.43
C SER A 2 28.44 -16.00 17.02
N SER A 3 28.33 -14.74 17.35
CA SER A 3 27.13 -14.05 17.89
C SER A 3 25.84 -14.23 17.03
N TYR A 4 25.93 -14.81 15.86
CA TYR A 4 24.82 -15.11 14.97
C TYR A 4 23.92 -16.26 15.49
N SER A 5 24.49 -17.29 16.09
CA SER A 5 23.73 -18.44 16.60
C SER A 5 22.80 -18.08 17.77
N PHE A 6 23.17 -17.09 18.57
CA PHE A 6 22.36 -16.66 19.71
C PHE A 6 21.12 -15.87 19.31
N ARG A 7 21.18 -15.14 18.21
CA ARG A 7 20.06 -14.30 17.69
C ARG A 7 18.97 -15.15 17.03
N TYR A 8 19.35 -16.20 16.29
CA TYR A 8 18.39 -17.16 15.71
C TYR A 8 17.73 -18.01 16.81
N ILE A 9 18.48 -18.38 17.85
CA ILE A 9 17.96 -19.15 18.98
C ILE A 9 16.95 -18.34 19.79
N LEU A 10 17.16 -17.04 20.00
CA LEU A 10 16.22 -16.18 20.74
C LEU A 10 14.89 -16.02 19.97
N PHE A 11 14.93 -15.90 18.64
CA PHE A 11 13.72 -15.80 17.83
C PHE A 11 12.99 -17.13 17.72
N LEU A 12 13.72 -18.24 17.59
CA LEU A 12 13.16 -19.60 17.60
C LEU A 12 12.58 -19.98 18.96
N VAL A 13 13.24 -19.58 20.06
CA VAL A 13 12.75 -19.77 21.43
C VAL A 13 11.53 -18.92 21.73
N LEU A 14 11.42 -17.69 21.20
CA LEU A 14 10.21 -16.90 21.25
C LEU A 14 9.06 -17.55 20.45
N PHE A 15 9.32 -18.08 19.26
CA PHE A 15 8.32 -18.79 18.45
C PHE A 15 7.88 -20.13 19.07
N LEU A 16 8.83 -20.92 19.59
CA LEU A 16 8.55 -22.20 20.22
C LEU A 16 8.02 -22.05 21.67
N GLY A 17 8.46 -21.02 22.40
CA GLY A 17 7.98 -20.70 23.74
C GLY A 17 6.51 -20.29 23.79
N PHE A 18 6.03 -19.56 22.78
CA PHE A 18 4.62 -19.21 22.66
C PHE A 18 3.73 -20.41 22.30
N GLY A 19 4.23 -21.34 21.46
CA GLY A 19 3.53 -22.60 21.18
C GLY A 19 3.34 -23.47 22.44
N GLN A 20 4.32 -23.49 23.32
CA GLN A 20 4.25 -24.24 24.61
C GLN A 20 3.36 -23.54 25.65
N PHE A 21 3.26 -22.20 25.63
CA PHE A 21 2.37 -21.46 26.54
C PHE A 21 0.89 -21.74 26.22
N ILE A 22 0.53 -21.94 24.94
CA ILE A 22 -0.83 -22.30 24.51
C ILE A 22 -1.17 -23.74 24.94
N ILE A 23 -0.22 -24.69 24.84
CA ILE A 23 -0.41 -26.10 25.25
C ILE A 23 -0.44 -26.23 26.77
N ALA A 24 0.33 -25.41 27.50
CA ALA A 24 0.34 -25.43 28.96
C ALA A 24 -0.98 -24.89 29.58
N GLN A 25 -1.68 -24.00 28.89
CA GLN A 25 -2.96 -23.48 29.37
C GLN A 25 -4.13 -24.47 29.20
N GLU A 26 -4.07 -25.38 28.22
CA GLU A 26 -5.02 -26.49 28.09
C GLU A 26 -4.71 -27.63 29.10
N ALA A 27 -3.45 -27.83 29.49
CA ALA A 27 -3.05 -28.89 30.39
C ALA A 27 -3.32 -28.60 31.90
N ILE A 28 -3.54 -27.34 32.27
CA ILE A 28 -3.83 -26.91 33.68
C ILE A 28 -5.33 -27.05 34.01
N GLY A 29 -6.17 -27.43 33.07
CA GLY A 29 -7.62 -27.60 33.26
C GLY A 29 -8.11 -28.89 33.90
N ILE A 30 -7.26 -29.89 34.19
CA ILE A 30 -7.68 -31.17 34.75
C ILE A 30 -6.77 -31.56 35.91
N GLN A 31 -7.04 -31.04 37.07
CA GLN A 31 -6.93 -31.69 38.41
C GLN A 31 -7.20 -30.64 39.52
N ASP A 32 -8.39 -30.68 40.05
CA ASP A 32 -8.60 -30.15 41.39
C ASP A 32 -9.48 -31.06 42.24
N ALA A 33 -8.93 -31.50 43.30
CA ALA A 33 -9.63 -32.05 44.42
C ALA A 33 -9.06 -31.46 45.72
N GLY A 34 -9.77 -30.49 46.29
CA GLY A 34 -9.82 -30.25 47.73
C GLY A 34 -8.80 -29.30 48.34
N LYS A 35 -9.20 -28.03 48.55
CA LYS A 35 -9.34 -27.40 49.88
C LYS A 35 -9.80 -25.93 49.76
N SER A 36 -10.86 -25.63 50.46
CA SER A 36 -11.45 -24.33 50.70
C SER A 36 -10.51 -23.35 51.39
N LEU A 37 -10.47 -22.08 50.87
CA LEU A 37 -10.34 -20.88 51.68
C LEU A 37 -10.69 -19.63 50.80
N GLY A 38 -11.77 -18.94 51.18
CA GLY A 38 -11.98 -17.50 51.07
C GLY A 38 -12.08 -16.79 49.72
N SER A 39 -13.33 -16.61 49.24
CA SER A 39 -13.90 -15.47 48.50
C SER A 39 -13.03 -14.68 47.54
N GLY A 40 -13.17 -14.99 46.25
CA GLY A 40 -12.81 -14.20 45.11
C GLY A 40 -13.02 -15.06 43.85
N LYS A 41 -14.28 -15.18 43.41
CA LYS A 41 -14.61 -15.99 42.24
C LYS A 41 -13.96 -15.38 40.97
N ASN A 42 -12.76 -15.81 40.63
CA ASN A 42 -12.27 -15.77 39.28
C ASN A 42 -12.96 -16.91 38.52
N VAL A 43 -14.17 -16.69 38.03
CA VAL A 43 -14.79 -17.53 37.00
C VAL A 43 -13.99 -17.29 35.73
N PRO A 44 -13.48 -18.33 35.02
CA PRO A 44 -12.90 -18.12 33.71
C PRO A 44 -13.97 -17.42 32.84
N PRO A 45 -13.60 -16.47 31.97
CA PRO A 45 -14.59 -15.77 31.15
C PRO A 45 -15.37 -16.78 30.31
N VAL A 46 -16.62 -17.01 30.66
CA VAL A 46 -17.55 -17.79 29.86
C VAL A 46 -17.66 -17.06 28.52
N GLY A 47 -17.28 -17.72 27.44
CA GLY A 47 -17.37 -17.14 26.10
C GLY A 47 -18.77 -16.59 25.88
N GLY A 48 -18.88 -15.30 25.51
CA GLY A 48 -20.14 -14.64 25.22
C GLY A 48 -20.76 -15.18 23.92
N THR A 49 -22.06 -15.05 23.79
CA THR A 49 -22.79 -15.31 22.55
C THR A 49 -23.48 -14.02 22.12
N LEU A 50 -23.31 -13.63 20.87
CA LEU A 50 -24.09 -12.54 20.27
C LEU A 50 -24.99 -13.14 19.20
N SER A 51 -26.30 -12.98 19.37
CA SER A 51 -27.30 -13.47 18.41
C SER A 51 -28.36 -12.40 18.18
N GLY A 52 -29.17 -12.55 17.14
CA GLY A 52 -30.26 -11.65 16.82
C GLY A 52 -30.73 -11.82 15.38
N LYS A 53 -31.48 -10.85 14.90
CA LYS A 53 -32.04 -10.85 13.56
C LYS A 53 -31.67 -9.58 12.82
N VAL A 54 -31.40 -9.69 11.51
CA VAL A 54 -31.20 -8.56 10.59
C VAL A 54 -32.45 -8.39 9.75
N THR A 55 -33.01 -7.17 9.77
CA THR A 55 -34.27 -6.84 9.05
C THR A 55 -34.18 -5.51 8.33
N GLU A 56 -34.96 -5.36 7.29
CA GLU A 56 -35.21 -4.12 6.58
C GLU A 56 -36.10 -3.17 7.43
N LYS A 57 -35.82 -1.87 7.44
CA LYS A 57 -36.54 -0.87 8.24
C LYS A 57 -37.98 -0.63 7.77
N GLU A 58 -38.20 -0.56 6.45
CA GLU A 58 -39.50 -0.13 5.90
C GLU A 58 -40.53 -1.25 5.92
N LYS A 59 -40.14 -2.49 5.59
CA LYS A 59 -41.05 -3.62 5.47
C LYS A 59 -40.91 -4.65 6.60
N GLY A 60 -39.84 -4.54 7.41
CA GLY A 60 -39.54 -5.56 8.43
C GLY A 60 -39.12 -6.92 7.88
N SER A 61 -38.85 -6.99 6.58
CA SER A 61 -38.45 -8.23 5.91
C SER A 61 -37.10 -8.72 6.40
N PRO A 62 -36.89 -10.02 6.59
CA PRO A 62 -35.59 -10.56 6.96
C PRO A 62 -34.57 -10.37 5.83
N LEU A 63 -33.35 -9.93 6.15
CA LEU A 63 -32.26 -9.75 5.21
C LEU A 63 -31.36 -11.01 5.23
N SER A 64 -31.76 -12.01 4.47
CA SER A 64 -30.97 -13.24 4.29
C SER A 64 -29.67 -12.96 3.53
N GLY A 65 -28.54 -13.42 4.08
CA GLY A 65 -27.23 -13.18 3.50
C GLY A 65 -26.57 -11.87 3.99
N ALA A 66 -27.20 -11.11 4.90
CA ALA A 66 -26.55 -9.95 5.52
C ALA A 66 -25.27 -10.40 6.25
N SER A 67 -24.17 -9.68 6.04
CA SER A 67 -22.89 -9.92 6.70
C SER A 67 -22.84 -9.12 8.02
N ILE A 68 -22.47 -9.79 9.11
CA ILE A 68 -22.23 -9.19 10.42
C ILE A 68 -20.76 -9.44 10.76
N TYR A 69 -19.97 -8.38 10.95
CA TYR A 69 -18.53 -8.45 11.13
C TYR A 69 -18.07 -7.68 12.37
N ILE A 70 -17.10 -8.24 13.10
CA ILE A 70 -16.47 -7.60 14.27
C ILE A 70 -14.99 -7.36 13.92
N PRO A 71 -14.63 -6.14 13.48
CA PRO A 71 -13.29 -5.85 12.97
C PRO A 71 -12.16 -6.10 13.97
N ASP A 72 -12.36 -5.75 15.25
CA ASP A 72 -11.36 -5.97 16.30
C ASP A 72 -11.05 -7.45 16.56
N LEU A 73 -11.97 -8.36 16.20
CA LEU A 73 -11.81 -9.81 16.35
C LEU A 73 -11.56 -10.53 15.02
N LYS A 74 -11.59 -9.82 13.88
CA LYS A 74 -11.52 -10.39 12.53
C LYS A 74 -12.52 -11.53 12.31
N LEU A 75 -13.72 -11.41 12.86
CA LEU A 75 -14.71 -12.50 12.90
C LEU A 75 -16.02 -12.06 12.23
N GLY A 76 -16.52 -12.87 11.32
CA GLY A 76 -17.77 -12.62 10.60
C GLY A 76 -18.73 -13.78 10.62
N VAL A 77 -20.03 -13.48 10.52
CA VAL A 77 -21.13 -14.44 10.30
C VAL A 77 -22.06 -13.89 9.24
N VAL A 78 -22.87 -14.76 8.64
CA VAL A 78 -23.88 -14.39 7.67
C VAL A 78 -25.27 -14.77 8.20
N ALA A 79 -26.25 -13.88 8.03
CA ALA A 79 -27.62 -14.12 8.42
C ALA A 79 -28.25 -15.24 7.58
N ASP A 80 -29.01 -16.12 8.24
CA ASP A 80 -29.71 -17.23 7.59
C ASP A 80 -30.92 -16.77 6.74
N ALA A 81 -31.68 -17.70 6.15
CA ALA A 81 -32.85 -17.40 5.33
C ALA A 81 -33.96 -16.63 6.08
N SER A 82 -33.97 -16.68 7.40
CA SER A 82 -34.89 -15.97 8.28
C SER A 82 -34.31 -14.66 8.83
N GLY A 83 -33.10 -14.29 8.41
CA GLY A 83 -32.37 -13.13 8.87
C GLY A 83 -31.66 -13.32 10.22
N ASN A 84 -31.66 -14.54 10.82
CA ASN A 84 -31.03 -14.75 12.11
C ASN A 84 -29.51 -14.91 11.94
N TYR A 85 -28.77 -14.43 12.94
CA TYR A 85 -27.32 -14.60 13.01
C TYR A 85 -26.88 -15.02 14.41
N LYS A 86 -25.72 -15.62 14.54
CA LYS A 86 -25.15 -16.03 15.81
C LYS A 86 -23.63 -16.15 15.78
N PHE A 87 -23.00 -15.44 16.73
CA PHE A 87 -21.60 -15.65 17.11
C PHE A 87 -21.54 -16.46 18.39
N ASN A 88 -20.64 -17.44 18.46
CA ASN A 88 -20.37 -18.23 19.66
C ASN A 88 -18.93 -17.93 20.16
N ASN A 89 -18.71 -18.15 21.46
CA ASN A 89 -17.38 -18.04 22.07
C ASN A 89 -16.69 -16.68 21.92
N LEU A 90 -17.48 -15.58 21.86
CA LEU A 90 -16.91 -14.24 21.80
C LEU A 90 -16.22 -13.89 23.12
N PRO A 91 -15.02 -13.30 23.09
CA PRO A 91 -14.40 -12.73 24.27
C PRO A 91 -15.28 -11.62 24.87
N SER A 92 -15.25 -11.47 26.19
CA SER A 92 -15.90 -10.35 26.87
C SER A 92 -15.24 -9.03 26.49
N GLY A 93 -16.00 -7.99 26.25
CA GLY A 93 -15.51 -6.66 25.83
C GLY A 93 -16.54 -5.86 25.08
N SER A 94 -16.20 -4.62 24.73
CA SER A 94 -17.02 -3.72 23.89
C SER A 94 -16.43 -3.66 22.50
N TYR A 95 -17.20 -4.06 21.48
CA TYR A 95 -16.75 -4.17 20.09
C TYR A 95 -17.65 -3.35 19.18
N LEU A 96 -17.06 -2.76 18.13
CA LEU A 96 -17.82 -2.29 16.98
C LEU A 96 -18.29 -3.51 16.19
N VAL A 97 -19.59 -3.55 15.91
CA VAL A 97 -20.22 -4.54 15.04
C VAL A 97 -20.67 -3.82 13.79
N GLU A 98 -20.20 -4.27 12.66
CA GLU A 98 -20.54 -3.78 11.32
C GLU A 98 -21.53 -4.74 10.69
N VAL A 99 -22.68 -4.24 10.21
CA VAL A 99 -23.69 -5.03 9.52
C VAL A 99 -23.90 -4.47 8.14
N HIS A 100 -23.59 -5.28 7.15
CA HIS A 100 -23.65 -4.91 5.74
C HIS A 100 -24.60 -5.81 4.96
N TYR A 101 -25.35 -5.19 4.05
CA TYR A 101 -26.15 -5.90 3.05
C TYR A 101 -26.30 -5.01 1.81
N VAL A 102 -26.11 -5.58 0.64
CA VAL A 102 -26.14 -4.84 -0.64
C VAL A 102 -27.45 -4.05 -0.79
N GLY A 103 -27.37 -2.77 -1.15
CA GLY A 103 -28.52 -1.87 -1.28
C GLY A 103 -28.99 -1.26 0.04
N PHE A 104 -28.35 -1.54 1.18
CA PHE A 104 -28.68 -0.98 2.49
C PHE A 104 -27.50 -0.23 3.09
N LYS A 105 -27.82 0.81 3.86
CA LYS A 105 -26.79 1.54 4.60
C LYS A 105 -26.12 0.64 5.61
N THR A 106 -24.79 0.53 5.55
CA THR A 106 -24.02 -0.22 6.54
C THR A 106 -24.30 0.33 7.94
N LEU A 107 -24.74 -0.55 8.84
CA LEU A 107 -25.02 -0.21 10.22
C LEU A 107 -23.83 -0.54 11.09
N ILE A 108 -23.36 0.44 11.88
CA ILE A 108 -22.30 0.25 12.86
C ILE A 108 -22.87 0.51 14.25
N LYS A 109 -22.68 -0.47 15.12
CA LYS A 109 -23.14 -0.39 16.50
C LYS A 109 -22.09 -0.94 17.45
N THR A 110 -21.85 -0.22 18.55
CA THR A 110 -21.04 -0.77 19.65
C THR A 110 -21.92 -1.73 20.47
N VAL A 111 -21.41 -2.95 20.65
CA VAL A 111 -22.05 -4.02 21.45
C VAL A 111 -21.10 -4.47 22.55
N THR A 112 -21.58 -4.50 23.78
CA THR A 112 -20.78 -4.97 24.93
C THR A 112 -21.13 -6.43 25.23
N ILE A 113 -20.16 -7.30 25.12
CA ILE A 113 -20.27 -8.75 25.36
C ILE A 113 -19.81 -9.05 26.78
N GLY A 114 -20.70 -9.60 27.60
CA GLY A 114 -20.39 -10.04 28.97
C GLY A 114 -21.08 -11.36 29.32
N GLY A 115 -21.67 -12.02 28.30
CA GLY A 115 -22.43 -13.24 28.40
C GLY A 115 -23.29 -13.43 27.15
N PRO A 116 -24.36 -14.25 27.17
CA PRO A 116 -25.30 -14.34 26.06
C PRO A 116 -26.06 -13.03 25.87
N ILE A 117 -25.98 -12.44 24.67
CA ILE A 117 -26.65 -11.19 24.30
C ILE A 117 -27.46 -11.40 23.04
N THR A 118 -28.67 -10.84 23.01
CA THR A 118 -29.48 -10.72 21.80
C THR A 118 -29.50 -9.30 21.33
N GLN A 119 -29.09 -9.04 20.10
CA GLN A 119 -29.07 -7.73 19.47
C GLN A 119 -29.63 -7.83 18.05
N ASP A 120 -30.78 -7.22 17.82
CA ASP A 120 -31.32 -7.11 16.47
C ASP A 120 -30.74 -5.88 15.76
N PHE A 121 -30.57 -6.00 14.43
CA PHE A 121 -30.11 -4.96 13.55
C PHE A 121 -31.17 -4.64 12.49
N VAL A 122 -31.50 -3.36 12.36
CA VAL A 122 -32.48 -2.86 11.39
C VAL A 122 -31.74 -1.97 10.41
N LEU A 123 -31.65 -2.40 9.15
CA LEU A 123 -30.99 -1.66 8.09
C LEU A 123 -31.99 -0.76 7.35
N SER A 124 -31.56 0.46 7.04
CA SER A 124 -32.27 1.38 6.17
C SER A 124 -31.73 1.29 4.77
N ASP A 125 -32.56 1.55 3.76
CA ASP A 125 -32.10 1.65 2.37
C ASP A 125 -30.95 2.64 2.26
N ALA A 126 -29.91 2.28 1.54
CA ALA A 126 -28.82 3.17 1.20
C ALA A 126 -29.01 3.75 -0.19
N TYR A 127 -28.68 5.03 -0.29
CA TYR A 127 -28.40 5.69 -1.55
C TYR A 127 -26.89 5.88 -1.72
N ILE A 128 -26.14 5.73 -0.65
CA ILE A 128 -24.68 5.89 -0.53
C ILE A 128 -24.15 4.70 0.24
N GLU A 129 -23.18 4.01 -0.31
CA GLU A 129 -22.40 3.01 0.41
C GLU A 129 -21.25 3.72 1.14
N GLU A 130 -21.41 3.96 2.44
CA GLU A 130 -20.34 4.49 3.29
C GLU A 130 -19.39 3.35 3.68
N SER A 131 -18.08 3.53 3.48
CA SER A 131 -17.06 2.68 4.11
C SER A 131 -16.87 3.11 5.57
N PRO A 132 -17.31 2.36 6.51
CA PRO A 132 -17.70 2.94 7.79
C PRO A 132 -16.67 2.78 8.90
N VAL A 133 -15.86 1.72 8.92
CA VAL A 133 -14.92 1.41 10.01
C VAL A 133 -13.51 1.25 9.48
N VAL A 134 -12.55 1.85 10.16
CA VAL A 134 -11.10 1.65 9.93
C VAL A 134 -10.47 1.08 11.18
N VAL A 135 -9.47 0.25 11.00
CA VAL A 135 -8.64 -0.33 12.05
C VAL A 135 -7.22 0.23 12.05
N THR A 136 -6.83 0.89 10.96
CA THR A 136 -5.47 1.38 10.73
C THR A 136 -5.20 2.67 11.51
N GLY A 137 -4.06 2.75 12.20
CA GLY A 137 -3.57 3.99 12.83
C GLY A 137 -4.31 4.45 14.08
N LEU A 138 -5.22 3.64 14.62
CA LEU A 138 -6.07 4.03 15.73
C LEU A 138 -5.90 3.08 16.92
N SER A 139 -6.36 3.51 18.10
CA SER A 139 -6.30 2.69 19.32
C SER A 139 -7.20 1.46 19.25
N GLN A 140 -8.27 1.53 18.46
CA GLN A 140 -9.22 0.43 18.18
C GLN A 140 -10.00 0.76 16.91
N ALA A 141 -10.76 -0.21 16.36
CA ALA A 141 -11.68 0.02 15.25
C ALA A 141 -12.55 1.24 15.51
N THR A 142 -12.61 2.14 14.54
CA THR A 142 -13.28 3.45 14.70
C THR A 142 -14.00 3.80 13.41
N GLN A 143 -15.15 4.45 13.55
CA GLN A 143 -15.84 5.05 12.40
C GLN A 143 -15.00 6.17 11.80
N ILE A 144 -14.79 6.19 10.48
CA ILE A 144 -14.04 7.22 9.75
C ILE A 144 -14.55 8.62 10.11
N LYS A 145 -15.87 8.80 10.17
CA LYS A 145 -16.54 10.04 10.54
C LYS A 145 -16.07 10.64 11.88
N ARG A 146 -15.62 9.79 12.83
CA ARG A 146 -15.20 10.20 14.17
C ARG A 146 -13.70 10.34 14.33
N SER A 147 -12.92 9.96 13.31
CA SER A 147 -11.48 10.16 13.30
C SER A 147 -11.14 11.60 12.90
N PRO A 148 -10.34 12.34 13.69
CA PRO A 148 -9.84 13.65 13.28
C PRO A 148 -8.76 13.55 12.19
N VAL A 149 -8.15 12.38 12.03
CA VAL A 149 -7.14 12.12 11.00
C VAL A 149 -7.84 11.89 9.68
N PRO A 150 -7.39 12.49 8.57
CA PRO A 150 -7.93 12.23 7.24
C PRO A 150 -7.68 10.79 6.81
N ILE A 151 -8.72 9.98 6.72
CA ILE A 151 -8.65 8.58 6.33
C ILE A 151 -9.65 8.33 5.20
N VAL A 152 -9.22 7.58 4.18
CA VAL A 152 -10.08 7.06 3.12
C VAL A 152 -9.98 5.54 3.13
N SER A 153 -11.11 4.87 3.03
CA SER A 153 -11.18 3.41 2.87
C SER A 153 -11.92 3.10 1.59
N VAL A 154 -11.38 2.21 0.78
CA VAL A 154 -12.03 1.67 -0.43
C VAL A 154 -12.17 0.17 -0.29
N ASN A 155 -13.31 -0.35 -0.72
CA ASN A 155 -13.70 -1.75 -0.58
C ASN A 155 -13.39 -2.56 -1.85
N HIS A 156 -13.73 -3.84 -1.81
CA HIS A 156 -13.58 -4.78 -2.92
C HIS A 156 -14.28 -4.28 -4.21
N ASP A 157 -15.50 -3.74 -4.10
CA ASP A 157 -16.26 -3.28 -5.28
C ASP A 157 -15.58 -2.10 -5.97
N TYR A 158 -15.00 -1.18 -5.21
CA TYR A 158 -14.18 -0.10 -5.77
C TYR A 158 -12.98 -0.67 -6.54
N ILE A 159 -12.26 -1.64 -5.98
CA ILE A 159 -11.10 -2.29 -6.62
C ILE A 159 -11.56 -3.05 -7.87
N ALA A 160 -12.65 -3.82 -7.78
CA ALA A 160 -13.19 -4.61 -8.87
C ALA A 160 -13.71 -3.78 -10.06
N THR A 161 -14.27 -2.59 -9.79
CA THR A 161 -14.85 -1.70 -10.81
C THR A 161 -13.88 -0.63 -11.33
N ASN A 162 -12.67 -0.52 -10.75
CA ASN A 162 -11.61 0.37 -11.22
C ASN A 162 -10.40 -0.44 -11.70
N LEU A 163 -10.61 -1.35 -12.66
CA LEU A 163 -9.61 -2.28 -13.17
C LEU A 163 -8.29 -1.57 -13.51
N SER A 164 -7.27 -1.78 -12.69
CA SER A 164 -5.92 -1.23 -12.82
C SER A 164 -4.90 -2.35 -12.96
N THR A 165 -3.74 -2.08 -13.55
CA THR A 165 -2.69 -3.08 -13.74
C THR A 165 -2.09 -3.54 -12.41
N ASN A 166 -2.00 -2.62 -11.45
CA ASN A 166 -1.55 -2.88 -10.08
C ASN A 166 -2.44 -2.13 -9.07
N ILE A 167 -2.30 -2.48 -7.79
CA ILE A 167 -3.16 -1.96 -6.73
C ILE A 167 -2.95 -0.46 -6.46
N ILE A 168 -1.77 0.08 -6.72
CA ILE A 168 -1.46 1.50 -6.48
C ILE A 168 -2.14 2.39 -7.50
N ASP A 169 -2.22 1.97 -8.76
CA ASP A 169 -2.97 2.69 -9.80
C ASP A 169 -4.47 2.75 -9.49
N ALA A 170 -5.00 1.74 -8.79
CA ALA A 170 -6.40 1.76 -8.34
C ALA A 170 -6.64 2.88 -7.31
N ILE A 171 -5.75 3.06 -6.33
CA ILE A 171 -5.89 4.08 -5.28
C ILE A 171 -5.45 5.47 -5.73
N ALA A 172 -4.71 5.61 -6.82
CA ALA A 172 -4.32 6.92 -7.37
C ALA A 172 -5.52 7.77 -7.82
N LYS A 173 -6.71 7.19 -7.91
CA LYS A 173 -7.98 7.89 -8.17
C LYS A 173 -8.59 8.53 -6.91
N ILE A 174 -8.08 8.22 -5.71
CA ILE A 174 -8.51 8.82 -4.44
C ILE A 174 -7.97 10.25 -4.35
N PRO A 175 -8.77 11.27 -3.96
CA PRO A 175 -8.27 12.62 -3.78
C PRO A 175 -7.03 12.67 -2.88
N GLY A 176 -6.03 13.46 -3.28
CA GLY A 176 -4.76 13.59 -2.55
C GLY A 176 -3.81 12.39 -2.65
N VAL A 177 -4.15 11.36 -3.42
CA VAL A 177 -3.29 10.23 -3.75
C VAL A 177 -2.92 10.29 -5.22
N SER A 178 -1.69 9.98 -5.54
CA SER A 178 -1.17 9.86 -6.91
C SER A 178 -0.26 8.64 -6.99
N ALA A 179 0.15 8.23 -8.18
CA ALA A 179 1.10 7.15 -8.37
C ALA A 179 2.34 7.65 -9.12
N LEU A 180 3.52 7.37 -8.61
CA LEU A 180 4.74 7.46 -9.40
C LEU A 180 4.91 6.12 -10.14
N THR A 181 5.08 6.17 -11.46
CA THR A 181 5.11 4.97 -12.32
C THR A 181 6.41 4.88 -13.11
N THR A 182 6.91 3.65 -13.30
CA THR A 182 8.08 3.34 -14.15
C THR A 182 7.73 2.30 -15.21
N GLY A 183 6.46 2.09 -15.46
CA GLY A 183 5.93 1.12 -16.41
C GLY A 183 4.57 0.61 -15.95
N PRO A 184 3.92 -0.29 -16.69
CA PRO A 184 2.54 -0.69 -16.42
C PRO A 184 2.34 -1.39 -15.06
N ASN A 185 3.35 -2.15 -14.58
CA ASN A 185 3.24 -2.93 -13.34
C ASN A 185 4.06 -2.36 -12.17
N VAL A 186 4.80 -1.27 -12.38
CA VAL A 186 5.67 -0.66 -11.37
C VAL A 186 5.11 0.69 -10.94
N SER A 187 4.51 0.74 -9.74
CA SER A 187 3.94 1.96 -9.18
C SER A 187 4.21 2.09 -7.69
N LYS A 188 4.44 3.33 -7.23
CA LYS A 188 4.53 3.72 -5.83
C LYS A 188 3.50 4.78 -5.47
N PRO A 189 2.91 4.73 -4.25
CA PRO A 189 1.97 5.75 -3.83
C PRO A 189 2.67 7.08 -3.53
N TYR A 190 2.00 8.17 -3.89
CA TYR A 190 2.29 9.54 -3.47
C TYR A 190 1.07 10.09 -2.74
N ILE A 191 1.27 10.63 -1.55
CA ILE A 191 0.20 11.24 -0.77
C ILE A 191 0.53 12.72 -0.61
N ARG A 192 -0.34 13.59 -1.12
CA ARG A 192 -0.19 15.06 -1.02
C ARG A 192 1.17 15.57 -1.49
N GLY A 193 1.70 14.99 -2.58
CA GLY A 193 2.99 15.38 -3.16
C GLY A 193 4.23 14.81 -2.45
N LEU A 194 4.06 13.90 -1.52
CA LEU A 194 5.14 13.17 -0.86
C LEU A 194 5.11 11.70 -1.23
N GLY A 195 6.24 11.16 -1.60
CA GLY A 195 6.45 9.75 -1.93
C GLY A 195 7.74 9.20 -1.33
N TYR A 196 8.37 8.25 -1.98
CA TYR A 196 9.54 7.51 -1.48
C TYR A 196 9.28 6.85 -0.12
N ASN A 197 10.31 6.76 0.70
CA ASN A 197 10.25 6.26 2.07
C ASN A 197 9.53 7.23 3.03
N ARG A 198 8.57 8.04 2.57
CA ARG A 198 7.71 8.89 3.39
C ARG A 198 6.30 8.34 3.52
N ILE A 199 5.99 7.29 2.76
CA ILE A 199 4.73 6.55 2.84
C ILE A 199 5.04 5.13 3.26
N LEU A 200 4.38 4.71 4.33
CA LEU A 200 4.48 3.35 4.80
C LEU A 200 3.39 2.49 4.17
N THR A 201 3.78 1.42 3.50
CA THR A 201 2.85 0.38 3.06
C THR A 201 2.76 -0.72 4.10
N LEU A 202 1.54 -1.12 4.41
CA LEU A 202 1.23 -2.25 5.29
C LEU A 202 0.45 -3.31 4.49
N TYR A 203 0.64 -4.55 4.86
CA TYR A 203 -0.21 -5.65 4.46
C TYR A 203 -0.78 -6.32 5.71
N ASP A 204 -2.10 -6.28 5.88
CA ASP A 204 -2.80 -6.73 7.09
C ASP A 204 -2.27 -6.10 8.40
N GLY A 205 -1.87 -4.82 8.34
CA GLY A 205 -1.30 -4.10 9.47
C GLY A 205 0.18 -4.38 9.78
N VAL A 206 0.82 -5.28 9.04
CA VAL A 206 2.27 -5.57 9.14
C VAL A 206 3.02 -4.78 8.07
N ARG A 207 4.15 -4.15 8.44
CA ARG A 207 4.99 -3.41 7.47
C ARG A 207 5.40 -4.31 6.32
N GLN A 208 5.20 -3.81 5.09
CA GLN A 208 5.67 -4.44 3.87
C GLN A 208 7.02 -3.80 3.50
N GLU A 209 8.09 -4.59 3.56
CA GLU A 209 9.46 -4.12 3.39
C GLU A 209 10.15 -4.85 2.22
N GLY A 210 10.32 -4.13 1.12
CA GLY A 210 11.17 -4.49 0.00
C GLY A 210 12.35 -3.51 -0.09
N GLN A 211 12.90 -3.32 -1.28
CA GLN A 211 13.95 -2.32 -1.54
C GLN A 211 13.31 -0.93 -1.76
N GLN A 212 12.70 -0.37 -0.71
CA GLN A 212 11.85 0.82 -0.79
C GLN A 212 12.62 2.14 -1.07
N TRP A 213 13.94 2.13 -1.03
CA TRP A 213 14.79 3.29 -1.26
C TRP A 213 14.80 3.78 -2.71
N GLY A 214 14.56 2.91 -3.70
CA GLY A 214 14.45 3.27 -5.12
C GLY A 214 13.03 3.74 -5.47
N ASP A 215 12.88 4.78 -6.26
CA ASP A 215 11.59 5.28 -6.74
C ASP A 215 10.91 4.32 -7.71
N GLU A 216 11.72 3.66 -8.52
CA GLU A 216 11.37 2.69 -9.55
C GLU A 216 11.04 1.31 -8.98
N HIS A 217 11.20 1.10 -7.69
CA HIS A 217 10.84 -0.15 -7.03
C HIS A 217 9.37 -0.14 -6.66
N GLY A 218 8.54 -0.92 -7.35
CA GLY A 218 7.11 -1.09 -7.08
C GLY A 218 6.80 -1.73 -5.73
N ILE A 219 5.52 -1.81 -5.41
CA ILE A 219 5.05 -2.51 -4.20
C ILE A 219 4.88 -4.00 -4.52
N GLU A 220 5.56 -4.84 -3.75
CA GLU A 220 5.67 -6.29 -3.95
C GLU A 220 4.50 -7.02 -3.26
N VAL A 221 3.27 -6.90 -3.81
CA VAL A 221 2.03 -7.46 -3.24
C VAL A 221 1.07 -7.91 -4.34
N ASP A 222 0.55 -9.14 -4.24
CA ASP A 222 -0.53 -9.65 -5.07
C ASP A 222 -1.79 -8.78 -4.97
N GLN A 223 -2.18 -8.14 -6.07
CA GLN A 223 -3.38 -7.31 -6.11
C GLN A 223 -4.69 -8.09 -5.95
N TYR A 224 -4.72 -9.35 -6.40
CA TYR A 224 -5.93 -10.18 -6.32
C TYR A 224 -6.24 -10.64 -4.88
N GLY A 225 -5.24 -10.60 -4.00
CA GLY A 225 -5.38 -10.92 -2.58
C GLY A 225 -5.89 -9.78 -1.71
N VAL A 226 -6.07 -8.57 -2.26
CA VAL A 226 -6.48 -7.38 -1.51
C VAL A 226 -7.99 -7.16 -1.64
N ASP A 227 -8.69 -7.09 -0.51
CA ASP A 227 -10.13 -6.87 -0.43
C ASP A 227 -10.48 -5.41 -0.09
N ARG A 228 -9.69 -4.77 0.76
CA ARG A 228 -9.89 -3.39 1.19
C ARG A 228 -8.58 -2.64 1.31
N ILE A 229 -8.60 -1.33 1.05
CA ILE A 229 -7.44 -0.47 1.22
C ILE A 229 -7.82 0.70 2.11
N GLU A 230 -7.00 0.95 3.14
CA GLU A 230 -7.13 2.11 4.00
C GLU A 230 -5.94 3.05 3.78
N VAL A 231 -6.23 4.31 3.44
CA VAL A 231 -5.23 5.35 3.21
C VAL A 231 -5.35 6.41 4.30
N ILE A 232 -4.32 6.52 5.14
CA ILE A 232 -4.18 7.59 6.14
C ILE A 232 -3.29 8.67 5.55
N LYS A 233 -3.75 9.92 5.57
CA LYS A 233 -3.03 11.05 5.00
C LYS A 233 -2.43 11.93 6.11
N GLY A 234 -1.11 12.08 6.08
CA GLY A 234 -0.36 12.87 7.05
C GLY A 234 0.28 12.05 8.18
N PRO A 235 1.10 12.70 9.04
CA PRO A 235 1.95 12.02 10.03
C PRO A 235 1.21 11.58 11.30
N ALA A 236 -0.08 11.38 11.25
CA ALA A 236 -0.88 10.89 12.37
C ALA A 236 -0.71 9.38 12.63
N SER A 237 0.20 8.74 11.94
CA SER A 237 0.52 7.31 12.04
C SER A 237 1.44 6.99 13.21
N LEU A 238 1.13 7.50 14.41
CA LEU A 238 1.90 7.28 15.64
C LEU A 238 2.15 5.80 15.96
N THR A 239 1.29 4.92 15.47
CA THR A 239 1.38 3.49 15.72
C THR A 239 2.43 2.77 14.89
N TYR A 240 2.98 3.39 13.81
CA TYR A 240 3.79 2.67 12.82
C TYR A 240 5.25 3.09 12.74
N GLY A 241 5.64 4.21 13.36
CA GLY A 241 7.01 4.66 13.46
C GLY A 241 7.54 5.44 12.27
N SER A 242 8.88 5.46 12.14
CA SER A 242 9.59 6.12 11.07
C SER A 242 9.07 5.71 9.69
N ASP A 243 9.20 6.61 8.71
CA ASP A 243 8.83 6.42 7.30
C ASP A 243 7.32 6.62 6.99
N ALA A 244 6.49 6.90 8.01
CA ALA A 244 5.08 7.29 7.84
C ALA A 244 4.87 8.81 7.94
N LEU A 245 5.78 9.62 7.37
CA LEU A 245 5.77 11.07 7.45
C LEU A 245 4.67 11.69 6.57
N ALA A 246 4.38 11.09 5.41
CA ALA A 246 3.31 11.51 4.49
C ALA A 246 2.00 10.77 4.74
N GLY A 247 2.08 9.54 5.25
CA GLY A 247 0.91 8.72 5.49
C GLY A 247 1.17 7.22 5.47
N VAL A 248 0.08 6.48 5.46
CA VAL A 248 0.08 5.00 5.46
C VAL A 248 -0.91 4.49 4.43
N VAL A 249 -0.53 3.48 3.67
CA VAL A 249 -1.41 2.67 2.82
C VAL A 249 -1.46 1.27 3.41
N ASN A 250 -2.61 0.85 3.94
CA ASN A 250 -2.80 -0.49 4.48
C ASN A 250 -3.64 -1.33 3.52
N LEU A 251 -3.04 -2.37 2.98
CA LEU A 251 -3.66 -3.36 2.11
C LEU A 251 -4.22 -4.48 2.98
N ILE A 252 -5.53 -4.62 3.00
CA ILE A 252 -6.22 -5.57 3.86
C ILE A 252 -6.64 -6.77 3.00
N PRO A 253 -6.18 -8.00 3.33
CA PRO A 253 -6.49 -9.19 2.56
C PRO A 253 -7.95 -9.60 2.69
N THR A 254 -8.38 -10.49 1.79
CA THR A 254 -9.71 -11.11 1.83
C THR A 254 -9.99 -11.70 3.21
N PRO A 255 -11.15 -11.38 3.83
CA PRO A 255 -11.53 -11.91 5.14
C PRO A 255 -11.70 -13.44 5.10
N ALA A 256 -11.51 -14.09 6.26
CA ALA A 256 -11.80 -15.51 6.41
C ALA A 256 -13.26 -15.84 6.09
N ALA A 257 -13.51 -17.09 5.67
CA ALA A 257 -14.86 -17.59 5.45
C ALA A 257 -15.70 -17.45 6.74
N PRO A 258 -17.01 -17.14 6.65
CA PRO A 258 -17.88 -17.21 7.81
C PRO A 258 -17.90 -18.60 8.44
N GLU A 259 -18.15 -18.67 9.76
CA GLU A 259 -18.20 -19.94 10.49
C GLU A 259 -19.18 -20.95 9.85
N GLY A 260 -18.72 -22.18 9.62
CA GLY A 260 -19.50 -23.24 8.98
C GLY A 260 -19.58 -23.17 7.47
N LYS A 261 -18.84 -22.23 6.85
CA LYS A 261 -18.82 -22.03 5.41
C LYS A 261 -17.46 -22.31 4.78
N MET A 262 -17.49 -22.67 3.51
CA MET A 262 -16.36 -22.65 2.60
C MET A 262 -16.67 -21.69 1.46
N ILE A 263 -15.78 -20.75 1.22
CA ILE A 263 -15.88 -19.74 0.16
C ILE A 263 -14.71 -19.89 -0.80
N GLY A 264 -14.90 -19.45 -2.02
CA GLY A 264 -13.85 -19.38 -3.02
C GLY A 264 -14.21 -18.38 -4.11
N ASP A 265 -13.24 -18.04 -4.92
CA ASP A 265 -13.44 -17.33 -6.16
C ASP A 265 -12.47 -17.83 -7.23
N ILE A 266 -12.90 -17.81 -8.47
CA ILE A 266 -12.06 -17.96 -9.65
C ILE A 266 -12.24 -16.70 -10.47
N LEU A 267 -11.14 -16.01 -10.71
CA LEU A 267 -11.11 -14.74 -11.45
C LEU A 267 -10.25 -14.89 -12.69
N THR A 268 -10.66 -14.29 -13.79
CA THR A 268 -9.83 -14.10 -14.98
C THR A 268 -10.04 -12.72 -15.57
N GLU A 269 -8.96 -12.15 -16.11
CA GLU A 269 -9.01 -10.84 -16.77
C GLU A 269 -8.18 -10.83 -18.06
N TYR A 270 -8.60 -9.96 -18.99
CA TYR A 270 -7.87 -9.70 -20.22
C TYR A 270 -7.91 -8.20 -20.55
N ARG A 271 -6.79 -7.66 -21.06
CA ARG A 271 -6.64 -6.25 -21.45
C ARG A 271 -6.10 -6.13 -22.86
N THR A 272 -6.73 -5.30 -23.67
CA THR A 272 -6.48 -5.24 -25.11
C THR A 272 -5.21 -4.48 -25.50
N ASN A 273 -4.74 -3.52 -24.68
CA ASN A 273 -3.62 -2.66 -25.07
C ASN A 273 -2.30 -3.45 -25.18
N ASN A 274 -1.97 -4.18 -24.13
CA ASN A 274 -0.72 -4.94 -24.01
C ASN A 274 -0.95 -6.46 -23.97
N GLY A 275 -2.13 -6.94 -24.35
CA GLY A 275 -2.47 -8.36 -24.30
C GLY A 275 -2.38 -8.96 -22.89
N GLN A 276 -2.49 -8.13 -21.83
CA GLN A 276 -2.40 -8.63 -20.47
C GLN A 276 -3.47 -9.69 -20.20
N PHE A 277 -3.03 -10.85 -19.75
CA PHE A 277 -3.89 -11.90 -19.26
C PHE A 277 -3.58 -12.12 -17.77
N GLY A 278 -4.61 -12.21 -16.95
CA GLY A 278 -4.49 -12.47 -15.50
C GLY A 278 -5.55 -13.44 -14.99
N GLY A 279 -5.25 -14.10 -13.91
CA GLY A 279 -6.18 -14.98 -13.23
C GLY A 279 -5.78 -15.26 -11.80
N SER A 280 -6.79 -15.61 -10.99
CA SER A 280 -6.62 -15.96 -9.58
C SER A 280 -7.60 -17.06 -9.20
N ALA A 281 -7.18 -17.95 -8.33
CA ALA A 281 -8.06 -18.94 -7.69
C ALA A 281 -7.85 -18.88 -6.18
N MET A 282 -8.94 -18.75 -5.42
CA MET A 282 -8.94 -18.75 -3.97
C MET A 282 -9.93 -19.75 -3.42
N LEU A 283 -9.57 -20.39 -2.32
CA LEU A 283 -10.45 -21.26 -1.54
C LEU A 283 -10.12 -21.12 -0.05
N GLY A 284 -11.14 -21.01 0.79
CA GLY A 284 -10.98 -20.92 2.24
C GLY A 284 -12.21 -21.43 2.98
N ALA A 285 -12.01 -21.85 4.23
CA ALA A 285 -13.09 -22.35 5.07
C ALA A 285 -12.84 -22.05 6.54
N THR A 286 -13.95 -21.93 7.30
CA THR A 286 -13.92 -21.78 8.76
C THR A 286 -14.87 -22.80 9.39
N LYS A 287 -14.33 -23.59 10.34
CA LYS A 287 -15.13 -24.55 11.12
C LYS A 287 -14.59 -24.69 12.53
N ASN A 288 -15.46 -24.57 13.53
CA ASN A 288 -15.12 -24.66 14.96
C ASN A 288 -14.01 -23.67 15.36
N GLY A 289 -14.04 -22.46 14.79
CA GLY A 289 -13.05 -21.41 15.02
C GLY A 289 -11.66 -21.71 14.47
N PHE A 290 -11.47 -22.75 13.69
CA PHE A 290 -10.28 -22.93 12.83
C PHE A 290 -10.60 -22.47 11.41
N GLU A 291 -9.72 -21.64 10.85
CA GLU A 291 -9.85 -21.13 9.50
C GLU A 291 -8.59 -21.40 8.68
N TRP A 292 -8.78 -21.54 7.39
CA TRP A 292 -7.70 -21.58 6.42
C TRP A 292 -8.16 -20.95 5.11
N MET A 293 -7.21 -20.38 4.39
CA MET A 293 -7.43 -19.83 3.05
C MET A 293 -6.16 -19.97 2.23
N GLY A 294 -6.29 -20.44 1.00
CA GLY A 294 -5.22 -20.51 0.01
C GLY A 294 -5.60 -19.72 -1.24
N ARG A 295 -4.63 -19.01 -1.85
CA ARG A 295 -4.75 -18.30 -3.11
C ARG A 295 -3.53 -18.55 -3.98
N ILE A 296 -3.75 -18.66 -5.27
CA ILE A 296 -2.73 -18.58 -6.32
C ILE A 296 -3.21 -17.61 -7.38
N SER A 297 -2.31 -16.81 -7.91
CA SER A 297 -2.59 -15.87 -8.99
C SER A 297 -1.43 -15.78 -9.97
N HIS A 298 -1.76 -15.41 -11.19
CA HIS A 298 -0.79 -15.19 -12.26
C HIS A 298 -1.28 -14.08 -13.18
N LYS A 299 -0.40 -13.20 -13.63
CA LYS A 299 -0.64 -12.23 -14.70
C LYS A 299 0.61 -12.02 -15.54
N GLN A 300 0.41 -11.82 -16.84
CA GLN A 300 1.48 -11.52 -17.79
C GLN A 300 1.01 -10.57 -18.86
N ALA A 301 1.92 -9.80 -19.42
CA ALA A 301 1.62 -8.85 -20.49
C ALA A 301 2.79 -8.71 -21.46
N THR A 302 2.49 -8.37 -22.71
CA THR A 302 3.46 -7.91 -23.70
C THR A 302 3.72 -6.42 -23.53
N ASN A 303 4.58 -5.85 -24.32
CA ASN A 303 4.85 -4.42 -24.36
C ASN A 303 3.57 -3.61 -24.60
N TYR A 304 3.32 -2.56 -23.78
CA TYR A 304 2.16 -1.69 -24.00
C TYR A 304 2.34 -0.79 -25.22
N GLN A 305 1.23 -0.22 -25.71
CA GLN A 305 1.26 0.72 -26.82
C GLN A 305 0.59 2.04 -26.48
N ASP A 306 1.09 3.10 -27.08
CA ASP A 306 0.50 4.42 -27.11
C ASP A 306 0.41 4.95 -28.56
N LYS A 307 -0.22 6.11 -28.72
CA LYS A 307 -0.49 6.70 -30.04
C LYS A 307 0.76 7.28 -30.73
N ILE A 308 1.78 7.67 -29.97
CA ILE A 308 2.98 8.36 -30.48
C ILE A 308 4.10 7.35 -30.74
N ASP A 309 4.37 6.49 -29.78
CA ASP A 309 5.53 5.58 -29.79
C ASP A 309 5.20 4.23 -30.45
N GLY A 310 3.90 3.92 -30.59
CA GLY A 310 3.47 2.57 -30.91
C GLY A 310 3.68 1.64 -29.71
N ARG A 311 4.30 0.48 -29.90
CA ARG A 311 4.65 -0.41 -28.79
C ARG A 311 5.97 0.03 -28.17
N VAL A 312 5.97 0.19 -26.85
CA VAL A 312 7.09 0.66 -26.03
C VAL A 312 7.90 -0.53 -25.58
N TYR A 313 9.11 -0.66 -26.10
CA TYR A 313 10.02 -1.77 -25.82
C TYR A 313 10.42 -1.84 -24.33
N ASN A 314 10.62 -3.04 -23.84
CA ASN A 314 10.97 -3.35 -22.44
C ASN A 314 9.93 -2.90 -21.40
N THR A 315 8.65 -3.15 -21.70
CA THR A 315 7.55 -2.88 -20.74
C THR A 315 6.67 -4.10 -20.50
N ALA A 316 7.10 -5.28 -20.95
CA ALA A 316 6.44 -6.55 -20.65
C ALA A 316 6.71 -6.98 -19.20
N PHE A 317 5.84 -7.83 -18.66
CA PHE A 317 5.99 -8.39 -17.31
C PHE A 317 5.30 -9.75 -17.16
N ASN A 318 5.73 -10.48 -16.12
CA ASN A 318 5.19 -11.79 -15.76
C ASN A 318 5.25 -11.93 -14.23
N GLU A 319 4.11 -12.02 -13.57
CA GLU A 319 3.98 -12.08 -12.12
C GLU A 319 3.20 -13.32 -11.71
N THR A 320 3.71 -14.05 -10.72
CA THR A 320 3.06 -15.24 -10.12
C THR A 320 3.11 -15.13 -8.61
N ASP A 321 1.96 -15.27 -7.97
CA ASP A 321 1.83 -15.12 -6.54
C ASP A 321 1.15 -16.32 -5.90
N ALA A 322 1.45 -16.55 -4.62
CA ALA A 322 0.79 -17.54 -3.81
C ALA A 322 0.63 -17.05 -2.37
N GLY A 323 -0.48 -17.41 -1.75
CA GLY A 323 -0.78 -17.08 -0.36
C GLY A 323 -1.46 -18.21 0.39
N LEU A 324 -1.11 -18.37 1.68
CA LEU A 324 -1.76 -19.29 2.61
C LEU A 324 -1.97 -18.60 3.94
N SER A 325 -3.18 -18.63 4.47
CA SER A 325 -3.52 -18.14 5.81
C SER A 325 -4.12 -19.26 6.64
N LEU A 326 -3.70 -19.36 7.89
CA LEU A 326 -4.22 -20.31 8.88
C LEU A 326 -4.57 -19.51 10.13
N GLY A 327 -5.77 -19.70 10.67
CA GLY A 327 -6.23 -18.97 11.83
C GLY A 327 -6.93 -19.83 12.87
N LEU A 328 -6.88 -19.35 14.10
CA LEU A 328 -7.55 -19.96 15.24
C LEU A 328 -8.24 -18.90 16.08
N HIS A 329 -9.56 -18.99 16.21
CA HIS A 329 -10.39 -18.15 17.06
C HIS A 329 -10.87 -18.91 18.28
N ARG A 330 -10.72 -18.33 19.47
CA ARG A 330 -11.14 -18.87 20.76
C ARG A 330 -11.62 -17.76 21.70
N SER A 331 -12.12 -18.13 22.85
CA SER A 331 -12.54 -17.15 23.90
C SER A 331 -11.39 -16.27 24.42
N TRP A 332 -10.14 -16.67 24.22
CA TRP A 332 -8.96 -15.87 24.55
C TRP A 332 -8.58 -14.86 23.46
N GLY A 333 -9.20 -14.91 22.27
CA GLY A 333 -8.90 -14.05 21.13
C GLY A 333 -8.64 -14.84 19.85
N TYR A 334 -7.63 -14.41 19.05
CA TYR A 334 -7.26 -15.10 17.82
C TYR A 334 -5.74 -15.13 17.59
N SER A 335 -5.32 -16.08 16.76
CA SER A 335 -3.97 -16.20 16.21
C SER A 335 -4.05 -16.55 14.74
N HIS A 336 -3.41 -15.75 13.87
CA HIS A 336 -3.38 -15.96 12.41
C HIS A 336 -1.93 -16.03 11.93
N LEU A 337 -1.58 -17.11 11.24
CA LEU A 337 -0.33 -17.26 10.49
C LEU A 337 -0.62 -17.05 9.01
N SER A 338 0.09 -16.13 8.37
CA SER A 338 -0.01 -15.90 6.94
C SER A 338 1.36 -16.07 6.28
N LEU A 339 1.36 -16.77 5.15
CA LEU A 339 2.52 -17.02 4.31
C LEU A 339 2.22 -16.49 2.92
N SER A 340 3.15 -15.81 2.28
CA SER A 340 2.98 -15.40 0.88
C SER A 340 4.29 -15.37 0.11
N LEU A 341 4.17 -15.62 -1.19
CA LEU A 341 5.18 -15.44 -2.22
C LEU A 341 4.65 -14.43 -3.22
N PHE A 342 5.49 -13.49 -3.61
CA PHE A 342 5.35 -12.63 -4.76
C PHE A 342 6.56 -12.85 -5.66
N ASP A 343 6.37 -13.16 -6.94
CA ASP A 343 7.43 -13.46 -7.91
C ASP A 343 7.13 -12.72 -9.20
N ASP A 344 7.93 -11.66 -9.50
CA ASP A 344 7.70 -10.74 -10.62
C ASP A 344 8.94 -10.61 -11.49
N LEU A 345 8.76 -10.88 -12.77
CA LEU A 345 9.70 -10.58 -13.84
C LEU A 345 9.20 -9.34 -14.56
N GLN A 346 9.97 -8.26 -14.53
CA GLN A 346 9.61 -6.98 -15.11
C GLN A 346 10.73 -6.47 -16.02
N GLU A 347 10.41 -6.19 -17.27
CA GLU A 347 11.35 -5.56 -18.19
C GLU A 347 11.66 -4.11 -17.78
N ILE A 348 12.86 -3.64 -18.11
CA ILE A 348 13.36 -2.29 -17.79
C ILE A 348 13.51 -1.50 -19.08
N PRO A 349 12.65 -0.50 -19.35
CA PRO A 349 12.76 0.33 -20.54
C PRO A 349 13.99 1.27 -20.44
N ASP A 350 14.79 1.35 -21.49
CA ASP A 350 15.88 2.31 -21.62
C ASP A 350 15.53 3.52 -22.52
N GLY A 351 14.48 3.38 -23.31
CA GLY A 351 13.95 4.42 -24.19
C GLY A 351 14.77 4.70 -25.45
N SER A 352 15.84 3.96 -25.70
CA SER A 352 16.73 4.20 -26.84
C SER A 352 16.07 3.93 -28.19
N ARG A 353 16.36 4.79 -29.18
CA ARG A 353 15.71 4.78 -30.49
C ARG A 353 16.71 4.99 -31.62
N ASP A 354 16.39 4.41 -32.77
CA ASP A 354 17.04 4.73 -34.02
C ASP A 354 16.77 6.17 -34.44
N SER A 355 17.80 6.92 -34.73
CA SER A 355 17.72 8.36 -35.02
C SER A 355 16.93 8.71 -36.28
N ALA A 356 16.90 7.82 -37.27
CA ALA A 356 16.23 8.04 -38.56
C ALA A 356 14.77 7.60 -38.53
N THR A 357 14.48 6.42 -37.97
CA THR A 357 13.15 5.81 -38.01
C THR A 357 12.34 6.07 -36.74
N ARG A 358 12.99 6.49 -35.66
CA ARG A 358 12.41 6.66 -34.30
C ARG A 358 11.90 5.36 -33.66
N LYS A 359 12.15 4.20 -34.27
CA LYS A 359 11.83 2.90 -33.70
C LYS A 359 12.74 2.57 -32.54
N PHE A 360 12.24 1.84 -31.55
CA PHE A 360 13.02 1.38 -30.42
C PHE A 360 14.16 0.47 -30.85
N THR A 361 15.30 0.62 -30.22
CA THR A 361 16.49 -0.21 -30.42
C THR A 361 16.77 -1.00 -29.13
N LYS A 362 17.54 -2.07 -29.25
CA LYS A 362 17.93 -2.90 -28.12
C LYS A 362 19.44 -2.98 -27.98
N GLN A 363 19.93 -2.99 -26.76
CA GLN A 363 21.30 -3.31 -26.44
C GLN A 363 21.54 -4.81 -26.62
N ILE A 364 22.60 -5.18 -27.30
CA ILE A 364 22.97 -6.59 -27.58
C ILE A 364 24.41 -6.95 -27.17
N THR A 365 25.23 -5.96 -26.84
CA THR A 365 26.61 -6.14 -26.35
C THR A 365 26.89 -5.23 -25.17
N GLU A 366 27.86 -5.60 -24.32
CA GLU A 366 28.32 -4.77 -23.21
C GLU A 366 28.84 -3.40 -23.67
N ALA A 367 29.54 -3.38 -24.78
CA ALA A 367 30.12 -2.13 -25.32
C ALA A 367 29.06 -1.19 -25.90
N ASP A 368 27.85 -1.64 -26.13
CA ASP A 368 26.68 -0.89 -26.60
C ASP A 368 26.91 -0.01 -27.84
N THR A 369 27.80 -0.45 -28.71
CA THR A 369 28.23 0.28 -29.92
C THR A 369 27.27 0.07 -31.10
N VAL A 370 26.48 -0.99 -31.12
CA VAL A 370 25.49 -1.34 -32.14
C VAL A 370 24.16 -1.71 -31.47
N ARG A 371 23.12 -0.95 -31.79
CA ARG A 371 21.77 -1.19 -31.31
C ARG A 371 20.83 -1.51 -32.50
N PRO A 372 20.47 -2.77 -32.75
CA PRO A 372 19.49 -3.11 -33.78
C PRO A 372 18.10 -2.64 -33.41
N ILE A 373 17.30 -2.32 -34.43
CA ILE A 373 15.87 -2.01 -34.24
C ILE A 373 15.14 -3.26 -33.77
N VAL A 374 14.27 -3.09 -32.78
CA VAL A 374 13.43 -4.15 -32.22
C VAL A 374 12.34 -4.53 -33.23
N SER A 375 12.17 -5.82 -33.49
CA SER A 375 11.15 -6.31 -34.42
C SER A 375 9.75 -6.24 -33.84
N GLU A 376 8.73 -6.20 -34.70
CA GLU A 376 7.32 -6.22 -34.31
C GLU A 376 6.93 -7.51 -33.56
N ASP A 377 7.56 -8.62 -33.88
CA ASP A 377 7.32 -9.91 -33.22
C ASP A 377 7.86 -9.90 -31.79
N GLU A 378 9.06 -9.32 -31.57
CA GLU A 378 9.60 -9.12 -30.22
C GLU A 378 8.72 -8.19 -29.37
N LEU A 379 8.25 -7.08 -29.95
CA LEU A 379 7.36 -6.15 -29.24
C LEU A 379 6.01 -6.76 -28.82
N LYS A 380 5.56 -7.84 -29.47
CA LYS A 380 4.33 -8.58 -29.15
C LYS A 380 4.56 -9.86 -28.37
N SER A 381 5.81 -10.18 -28.04
CA SER A 381 6.17 -11.39 -27.32
C SER A 381 5.84 -11.28 -25.82
N TYR A 382 5.48 -12.42 -25.23
CA TYR A 382 5.42 -12.61 -23.77
C TYR A 382 6.76 -13.11 -23.17
N ALA A 383 7.73 -13.45 -24.03
CA ALA A 383 9.05 -13.83 -23.59
C ALA A 383 9.77 -12.61 -23.05
N MET A 384 10.36 -12.75 -21.86
CA MET A 384 11.15 -11.70 -21.22
C MET A 384 12.44 -11.47 -21.97
N THR A 385 12.85 -10.21 -22.10
CA THR A 385 14.15 -9.84 -22.66
C THR A 385 15.30 -10.13 -21.67
N VAL A 386 16.54 -10.07 -22.14
CA VAL A 386 17.72 -10.24 -21.27
C VAL A 386 17.76 -9.14 -20.21
N LEU A 387 17.48 -7.90 -20.60
CA LEU A 387 17.48 -6.76 -19.68
C LEU A 387 16.14 -6.67 -18.94
N HIS A 388 16.11 -7.26 -17.77
CA HIS A 388 14.90 -7.29 -16.91
C HIS A 388 15.27 -7.29 -15.44
N GLN A 389 14.31 -7.04 -14.59
CA GLN A 389 14.43 -7.30 -13.16
C GLN A 389 13.61 -8.54 -12.76
N HIS A 390 14.09 -9.26 -11.76
CA HIS A 390 13.42 -10.39 -11.14
C HIS A 390 13.31 -10.14 -9.64
N VAL A 391 12.10 -9.95 -9.17
CA VAL A 391 11.80 -9.65 -7.76
C VAL A 391 11.08 -10.82 -7.14
N GLN A 392 11.63 -11.36 -6.06
CA GLN A 392 11.01 -12.42 -5.27
C GLN A 392 10.84 -11.96 -3.83
N HIS A 393 9.60 -11.95 -3.32
CA HIS A 393 9.31 -11.56 -1.96
C HIS A 393 8.58 -12.68 -1.20
N TYR A 394 9.24 -13.20 -0.19
CA TYR A 394 8.71 -14.21 0.73
C TYR A 394 8.31 -13.54 2.03
N ARG A 395 7.09 -13.78 2.51
CA ARG A 395 6.60 -13.25 3.78
C ARG A 395 6.01 -14.36 4.64
N ALA A 396 6.33 -14.29 5.93
CA ALA A 396 5.67 -15.05 6.97
C ALA A 396 5.34 -14.10 8.12
N TYR A 397 4.09 -13.97 8.49
CA TYR A 397 3.73 -13.14 9.63
C TYR A 397 2.66 -13.80 10.49
N LEU A 398 2.76 -13.52 11.79
CA LEU A 398 1.87 -14.00 12.83
C LEU A 398 1.18 -12.81 13.49
N THR A 399 -0.15 -12.74 13.37
CA THR A 399 -0.96 -11.70 14.02
C THR A 399 -1.80 -12.33 15.13
N ASN A 400 -1.67 -11.82 16.34
CA ASN A 400 -2.34 -12.33 17.52
C ASN A 400 -3.09 -11.24 18.25
N ASN A 401 -4.19 -11.60 18.85
CA ASN A 401 -4.97 -10.75 19.70
C ASN A 401 -5.42 -11.53 20.94
N PHE A 402 -4.83 -11.25 22.08
CA PHE A 402 -5.11 -11.94 23.35
C PHE A 402 -5.95 -11.05 24.25
N ILE A 403 -7.06 -11.56 24.75
CA ILE A 403 -7.87 -10.89 25.75
C ILE A 403 -7.28 -11.20 27.13
N ILE A 404 -6.87 -10.16 27.87
CA ILE A 404 -6.26 -10.25 29.18
C ILE A 404 -7.11 -9.45 30.17
N GLY A 405 -7.95 -10.17 30.94
CA GLY A 405 -8.97 -9.53 31.79
C GLY A 405 -9.93 -8.69 30.94
N ASN A 406 -10.03 -7.39 31.23
CA ASN A 406 -10.83 -6.43 30.45
C ASN A 406 -10.00 -5.66 29.41
N GLY A 407 -8.72 -5.99 29.27
CA GLY A 407 -7.81 -5.41 28.28
C GLY A 407 -7.51 -6.37 27.14
N ARG A 408 -6.70 -5.92 26.18
CA ARG A 408 -6.37 -6.67 24.99
C ARG A 408 -4.90 -6.47 24.62
N LEU A 409 -4.16 -7.55 24.36
CA LEU A 409 -2.79 -7.52 23.87
C LEU A 409 -2.73 -7.97 22.41
N ALA A 410 -2.36 -7.07 21.52
CA ALA A 410 -2.03 -7.40 20.12
C ALA A 410 -0.52 -7.66 20.00
N VAL A 411 -0.15 -8.74 19.31
CA VAL A 411 1.24 -9.14 19.06
C VAL A 411 1.37 -9.53 17.60
N ASN A 412 2.08 -8.72 16.82
CA ASN A 412 2.38 -8.99 15.43
C ASN A 412 3.87 -9.24 15.26
N LEU A 413 4.23 -10.36 14.63
CA LEU A 413 5.60 -10.73 14.33
C LEU A 413 5.70 -11.02 12.84
N GLY A 414 6.74 -10.51 12.18
CA GLY A 414 6.92 -10.69 10.74
C GLY A 414 8.34 -11.07 10.37
N TYR A 415 8.49 -11.97 9.42
CA TYR A 415 9.70 -12.22 8.67
C TYR A 415 9.44 -12.02 7.18
N GLN A 416 10.31 -11.28 6.53
CA GLN A 416 10.26 -11.03 5.10
C GLN A 416 11.65 -11.19 4.50
N ARG A 417 11.70 -11.73 3.27
CA ARG A 417 12.88 -11.75 2.44
C ARG A 417 12.51 -11.25 1.06
N SER A 418 13.03 -10.08 0.67
CA SER A 418 12.95 -9.55 -0.68
C SER A 418 14.29 -9.78 -1.37
N ILE A 419 14.28 -10.42 -2.54
CA ILE A 419 15.42 -10.63 -3.41
C ILE A 419 15.12 -9.91 -4.71
N ARG A 420 15.91 -8.89 -5.03
CA ARG A 420 15.83 -8.16 -6.29
C ARG A 420 17.10 -8.38 -7.07
N ARG A 421 16.95 -8.77 -8.33
CA ARG A 421 18.00 -8.90 -9.30
C ARG A 421 17.67 -8.05 -10.51
N GLU A 422 18.62 -7.27 -10.99
CA GLU A 422 18.50 -6.53 -12.23
C GLU A 422 19.57 -7.04 -13.19
N PHE A 423 19.12 -7.59 -14.30
CA PHE A 423 19.98 -8.17 -15.31
C PHE A 423 20.29 -7.09 -16.36
N SER A 424 21.52 -6.57 -16.33
CA SER A 424 22.02 -5.46 -17.16
C SER A 424 23.05 -5.89 -18.20
N HIS A 425 23.45 -7.18 -18.20
CA HIS A 425 24.52 -7.72 -19.04
C HIS A 425 23.95 -8.50 -20.23
N PRO A 426 23.88 -7.91 -21.46
CA PRO A 426 23.28 -8.58 -22.62
C PRO A 426 24.08 -9.80 -23.10
N GLU A 427 25.41 -9.85 -22.85
CA GLU A 427 26.29 -10.97 -23.21
C GLU A 427 26.44 -12.01 -22.08
N ALA A 428 25.87 -11.75 -20.90
CA ALA A 428 25.88 -12.62 -19.73
C ALA A 428 24.50 -12.67 -19.03
N ALA A 429 23.50 -13.18 -19.74
CA ALA A 429 22.08 -13.14 -19.36
C ALA A 429 21.75 -13.72 -17.97
N ASP A 430 22.59 -14.62 -17.44
CA ASP A 430 22.38 -15.24 -16.12
C ASP A 430 23.10 -14.50 -14.98
N VAL A 431 23.86 -13.44 -15.31
CA VAL A 431 24.60 -12.63 -14.34
C VAL A 431 23.80 -11.39 -13.98
N ALA A 432 23.47 -11.25 -12.72
CA ALA A 432 22.79 -10.05 -12.23
C ALA A 432 23.82 -8.92 -12.07
N GLY A 433 23.61 -7.79 -12.72
CA GLY A 433 24.33 -6.55 -12.44
C GLY A 433 24.05 -6.11 -11.03
N LEU A 434 22.80 -5.76 -10.71
CA LEU A 434 22.39 -5.44 -9.35
C LEU A 434 21.78 -6.66 -8.66
N PHE A 435 22.28 -6.98 -7.47
CA PHE A 435 21.74 -8.03 -6.61
C PHE A 435 21.50 -7.47 -5.20
N LEU A 436 20.26 -7.48 -4.76
CA LEU A 436 19.86 -6.99 -3.43
C LEU A 436 19.08 -8.08 -2.72
N GLN A 437 19.52 -8.49 -1.53
CA GLN A 437 18.78 -9.42 -0.68
C GLN A 437 18.55 -8.78 0.68
N LEU A 438 17.31 -8.41 0.96
CA LEU A 438 16.88 -7.80 2.22
C LEU A 438 16.11 -8.81 3.06
N ASN A 439 16.59 -9.06 4.27
CA ASN A 439 15.85 -9.81 5.29
C ASN A 439 15.34 -8.82 6.34
N THR A 440 14.04 -8.86 6.63
CA THR A 440 13.40 -8.00 7.62
C THR A 440 12.69 -8.84 8.69
N TYR A 441 12.98 -8.56 9.94
CA TYR A 441 12.27 -9.10 11.10
C TYR A 441 11.55 -7.96 11.78
N SER A 442 10.21 -7.96 11.78
CA SER A 442 9.40 -6.91 12.38
C SER A 442 8.64 -7.40 13.61
N TYR A 443 8.41 -6.50 14.54
CA TYR A 443 7.61 -6.75 15.74
C TYR A 443 6.73 -5.55 16.07
N ASP A 444 5.50 -5.82 16.55
CA ASP A 444 4.56 -4.82 17.05
C ASP A 444 3.79 -5.41 18.23
N LEU A 445 4.03 -4.85 19.41
CA LEU A 445 3.38 -5.22 20.66
C LEU A 445 2.55 -4.03 21.14
N LYS A 446 1.25 -4.24 21.30
CA LYS A 446 0.31 -3.17 21.68
C LYS A 446 -0.68 -3.67 22.71
N TYR A 447 -0.73 -3.00 23.84
CA TYR A 447 -1.72 -3.27 24.88
C TYR A 447 -2.79 -2.19 24.88
N TYR A 448 -4.04 -2.61 24.76
CA TYR A 448 -5.25 -1.79 24.87
C TYR A 448 -5.79 -1.92 26.27
N PHE A 449 -5.74 -0.84 27.01
CA PHE A 449 -6.21 -0.79 28.40
C PHE A 449 -7.75 -0.84 28.43
N PRO A 450 -8.32 -1.35 29.53
CA PRO A 450 -9.77 -1.23 29.75
C PRO A 450 -10.20 0.24 29.71
N GLU A 451 -11.35 0.50 29.12
CA GLU A 451 -11.91 1.85 29.11
C GLU A 451 -12.12 2.37 30.53
N TRP A 452 -11.64 3.57 30.78
CA TRP A 452 -11.78 4.24 32.08
C TRP A 452 -12.45 5.62 31.90
N ASN A 453 -13.68 5.77 32.42
CA ASN A 453 -14.46 7.02 32.33
C ASN A 453 -14.52 7.61 30.91
N GLY A 454 -14.71 6.78 29.89
CA GLY A 454 -14.75 7.18 28.48
C GLY A 454 -13.36 7.45 27.86
N TRP A 455 -12.27 7.24 28.60
CA TRP A 455 -10.91 7.25 28.07
C TRP A 455 -10.51 5.87 27.53
N ASN A 456 -10.01 5.84 26.32
CA ASN A 456 -9.41 4.69 25.68
C ASN A 456 -7.92 4.95 25.53
N LEU A 457 -7.11 4.19 26.24
CA LEU A 457 -5.64 4.24 26.21
C LEU A 457 -5.11 2.99 25.52
N ALA A 458 -4.12 3.16 24.64
CA ALA A 458 -3.30 2.09 24.11
C ALA A 458 -1.83 2.48 24.23
N ALA A 459 -0.97 1.55 24.64
CA ALA A 459 0.46 1.75 24.66
C ALA A 459 1.16 0.57 24.02
N GLY A 460 2.31 0.80 23.41
CA GLY A 460 3.00 -0.26 22.70
C GLY A 460 4.43 0.07 22.35
N VAL A 461 5.08 -0.89 21.73
CA VAL A 461 6.41 -0.76 21.16
C VAL A 461 6.46 -1.56 19.86
N ASN A 462 7.00 -0.98 18.81
CA ASN A 462 7.27 -1.69 17.58
C ASN A 462 8.60 -1.29 16.97
N GLY A 463 9.02 -2.06 15.98
CA GLY A 463 10.26 -1.83 15.27
C GLY A 463 10.59 -2.97 14.31
N MET A 464 11.83 -2.96 13.84
CA MET A 464 12.34 -4.00 12.95
C MET A 464 13.86 -4.13 13.06
N TYR A 465 14.35 -5.28 12.61
CA TYR A 465 15.74 -5.49 12.26
C TYR A 465 15.83 -5.84 10.79
N GLN A 466 16.73 -5.18 10.07
CA GLN A 466 17.00 -5.45 8.65
C GLN A 466 18.45 -5.81 8.43
N ASP A 467 18.67 -6.72 7.50
CA ASP A 467 19.97 -7.16 7.02
C ASP A 467 19.92 -7.23 5.49
N ASN A 468 20.67 -6.34 4.84
CA ASN A 468 20.75 -6.27 3.37
C ASN A 468 22.13 -6.71 2.88
N THR A 469 22.16 -7.57 1.86
CA THR A 469 23.39 -8.08 1.20
C THR A 469 23.35 -7.74 -0.27
N VAL A 470 24.46 -7.18 -0.79
CA VAL A 470 24.60 -6.77 -2.20
C VAL A 470 25.71 -7.51 -2.93
N THR A 471 26.54 -8.29 -2.24
CA THR A 471 27.83 -8.82 -2.70
C THR A 471 27.76 -9.92 -3.78
N LYS A 472 26.57 -10.26 -4.27
CA LYS A 472 26.37 -11.23 -5.35
C LYS A 472 26.13 -10.59 -6.72
N GLY A 473 26.05 -9.28 -6.79
CA GLY A 473 25.95 -8.51 -8.03
C GLY A 473 27.34 -8.15 -8.56
N THR A 474 27.38 -7.55 -9.72
CA THR A 474 28.56 -6.98 -10.37
C THR A 474 28.50 -5.44 -10.39
N GLU A 475 27.35 -4.87 -10.09
CA GLU A 475 27.12 -3.43 -10.01
C GLU A 475 26.63 -3.08 -8.58
N PHE A 476 27.20 -2.02 -8.00
CA PHE A 476 26.98 -1.68 -6.60
C PHE A 476 26.53 -0.22 -6.47
N VAL A 477 25.27 0.01 -6.21
CA VAL A 477 24.70 1.36 -5.98
C VAL A 477 24.63 1.72 -4.50
N ILE A 478 24.45 0.72 -3.63
CA ILE A 478 24.40 0.86 -2.17
C ILE A 478 25.26 -0.22 -1.51
N PRO A 479 25.78 0.00 -0.29
CA PRO A 479 26.51 -1.03 0.46
C PRO A 479 25.58 -2.06 1.09
N SER A 480 26.15 -3.19 1.53
CA SER A 480 25.48 -4.08 2.50
C SER A 480 25.32 -3.36 3.84
N TYR A 481 24.16 -3.53 4.51
CA TYR A 481 23.87 -2.81 5.74
C TYR A 481 23.04 -3.60 6.74
N HIS A 482 23.08 -3.16 8.00
CA HIS A 482 22.19 -3.57 9.07
C HIS A 482 21.46 -2.35 9.62
N GLN A 483 20.18 -2.53 9.94
CA GLN A 483 19.36 -1.49 10.57
C GLN A 483 18.56 -2.09 11.72
N PHE A 484 18.45 -1.35 12.83
CA PHE A 484 17.58 -1.70 13.94
C PHE A 484 16.72 -0.50 14.33
N ASP A 485 15.41 -0.70 14.37
CA ASP A 485 14.42 0.29 14.76
C ASP A 485 13.70 -0.14 16.04
N ILE A 486 13.47 0.82 16.93
CA ILE A 486 12.61 0.67 18.11
C ILE A 486 11.82 1.96 18.34
N GLY A 487 10.52 1.82 18.63
CA GLY A 487 9.65 2.95 18.89
C GLY A 487 8.55 2.65 19.91
N PRO A 488 8.70 3.05 21.19
CA PRO A 488 7.61 3.07 22.15
C PRO A 488 6.63 4.20 21.86
N PHE A 489 5.32 3.94 22.06
CA PHE A 489 4.25 4.90 21.83
C PHE A 489 3.09 4.74 22.81
N ALA A 490 2.31 5.82 22.94
CA ALA A 490 1.05 5.82 23.67
C ALA A 490 0.00 6.63 22.89
N LEU A 491 -1.23 6.11 22.84
CA LEU A 491 -2.38 6.70 22.18
C LEU A 491 -3.50 6.89 23.16
N LEU A 492 -4.16 8.03 23.09
CA LEU A 492 -5.26 8.39 23.98
C LEU A 492 -6.45 8.91 23.15
N LYS A 493 -7.64 8.43 23.49
CA LYS A 493 -8.88 8.87 22.86
C LYS A 493 -9.96 9.09 23.92
N LYS A 494 -10.78 10.11 23.73
CA LYS A 494 -11.95 10.35 24.56
C LYS A 494 -13.10 10.89 23.75
N ARG A 495 -14.30 10.42 24.09
CA ARG A 495 -15.56 10.92 23.53
C ARG A 495 -16.31 11.74 24.57
N PHE A 496 -16.67 12.95 24.18
CA PHE A 496 -17.55 13.86 24.93
C PHE A 496 -18.79 14.14 24.09
N ASN A 497 -19.84 13.33 24.17
CA ASN A 497 -21.07 13.48 23.38
C ASN A 497 -20.79 13.75 21.88
N LYS A 498 -20.71 15.03 21.47
CA LYS A 498 -20.49 15.48 20.10
C LYS A 498 -19.01 15.70 19.75
N LEU A 499 -18.12 15.68 20.73
CA LEU A 499 -16.70 15.94 20.53
C LEU A 499 -15.92 14.64 20.74
N ASP A 500 -15.17 14.21 19.73
CA ASP A 500 -14.17 13.14 19.82
C ASP A 500 -12.78 13.79 19.84
N LEU A 501 -11.99 13.51 20.88
CA LEU A 501 -10.59 13.92 20.99
C LEU A 501 -9.69 12.71 20.84
N SER A 502 -8.60 12.84 20.11
CA SER A 502 -7.55 11.81 20.05
C SER A 502 -6.17 12.45 19.95
N GLY A 503 -5.18 11.73 20.45
CA GLY A 503 -3.79 12.16 20.36
C GLY A 503 -2.85 11.06 20.81
N GLY A 504 -1.55 11.33 20.73
CA GLY A 504 -0.54 10.38 21.15
C GLY A 504 0.85 10.96 21.03
N LEU A 505 1.79 10.22 21.61
CA LEU A 505 3.22 10.50 21.58
C LEU A 505 3.97 9.22 21.25
N ARG A 506 5.09 9.37 20.56
CA ARG A 506 5.99 8.28 20.19
C ARG A 506 7.42 8.79 20.16
N PHE A 507 8.35 7.96 20.62
CA PHE A 507 9.78 8.17 20.42
C PHE A 507 10.33 7.08 19.52
N ASP A 508 11.05 7.45 18.45
CA ASP A 508 11.70 6.54 17.52
C ASP A 508 13.21 6.61 17.64
N SER A 509 13.86 5.46 17.53
CA SER A 509 15.30 5.36 17.37
C SER A 509 15.63 4.33 16.30
N ARG A 510 16.47 4.74 15.33
CA ARG A 510 17.02 3.90 14.26
C ARG A 510 18.53 3.88 14.36
N SER A 511 19.10 2.71 14.53
CA SER A 511 20.55 2.45 14.41
C SER A 511 20.83 1.91 13.03
N PHE A 512 21.79 2.51 12.34
CA PHE A 512 22.16 2.17 10.99
C PHE A 512 23.67 1.90 10.90
N THR A 513 24.07 0.79 10.27
CA THR A 513 25.48 0.40 10.08
C THR A 513 25.66 -0.21 8.72
N ASN A 514 26.56 0.33 7.91
CA ASN A 514 27.04 -0.35 6.72
C ASN A 514 28.54 -0.66 6.80
N LYS A 515 28.96 -1.64 6.02
CA LYS A 515 30.34 -2.07 5.94
C LYS A 515 30.97 -1.55 4.66
N GLN A 516 32.26 -1.26 4.74
CA GLN A 516 33.08 -0.94 3.57
C GLN A 516 33.03 -2.07 2.53
N LEU A 517 33.13 -1.70 1.28
CA LEU A 517 33.23 -2.61 0.16
C LEU A 517 34.41 -2.19 -0.73
N TYR A 518 35.25 -3.17 -1.09
CA TYR A 518 36.25 -3.01 -2.12
C TYR A 518 35.87 -3.89 -3.31
N THR A 519 36.08 -3.38 -4.52
CA THR A 519 35.78 -4.10 -5.76
C THR A 519 36.99 -4.09 -6.70
N SER A 520 37.04 -5.09 -7.53
CA SER A 520 38.08 -5.22 -8.60
C SER A 520 37.47 -5.98 -9.78
N PRO A 521 37.80 -5.65 -11.02
CA PRO A 521 37.36 -6.42 -12.17
C PRO A 521 37.80 -7.87 -12.08
N ASP A 522 36.86 -8.79 -12.34
CA ASP A 522 37.20 -10.21 -12.49
C ASP A 522 37.99 -10.41 -13.78
N PRO A 523 39.17 -11.08 -13.74
CA PRO A 523 40.03 -11.19 -14.91
C PRO A 523 39.45 -12.07 -16.04
N VAL A 524 38.40 -12.83 -15.79
CA VAL A 524 37.76 -13.70 -16.77
C VAL A 524 36.55 -13.01 -17.43
N THR A 525 35.69 -12.38 -16.61
CA THR A 525 34.43 -11.78 -17.08
C THR A 525 34.58 -10.28 -17.34
N GLY A 526 35.55 -9.61 -16.73
CA GLY A 526 35.67 -8.14 -16.75
C GLY A 526 34.71 -7.41 -15.81
N PHE A 527 33.75 -8.10 -15.20
CA PHE A 527 32.81 -7.49 -14.29
C PHE A 527 33.39 -7.27 -12.89
N ASP A 528 32.94 -6.26 -12.21
CA ASP A 528 33.36 -5.99 -10.84
C ASP A 528 32.91 -7.08 -9.87
N LYS A 529 33.80 -7.46 -8.97
CA LYS A 529 33.52 -8.38 -7.86
C LYS A 529 34.05 -7.84 -6.54
N PRO A 530 33.40 -8.18 -5.40
CA PRO A 530 33.95 -7.89 -4.09
C PRO A 530 35.32 -8.57 -3.87
N VAL A 531 36.27 -7.81 -3.31
CA VAL A 531 37.59 -8.31 -2.91
C VAL A 531 37.86 -8.05 -1.43
N TYR A 532 38.68 -8.90 -0.81
CA TYR A 532 38.87 -8.90 0.65
C TYR A 532 40.35 -9.15 0.99
N GLY A 533 40.75 -8.72 2.21
CA GLY A 533 42.10 -8.99 2.73
C GLY A 533 43.22 -8.35 1.89
N ALA A 534 44.18 -9.14 1.42
CA ALA A 534 45.30 -8.63 0.63
C ALA A 534 44.90 -8.09 -0.74
N ASP A 535 43.78 -8.59 -1.30
CA ASP A 535 43.30 -8.19 -2.63
C ASP A 535 42.65 -6.80 -2.67
N THR A 536 42.54 -6.14 -1.51
CA THR A 536 42.04 -4.75 -1.43
C THR A 536 43.11 -3.72 -1.81
N VAL A 537 44.37 -4.13 -1.93
CA VAL A 537 45.46 -3.22 -2.32
C VAL A 537 45.36 -2.89 -3.81
N GLY A 538 45.04 -1.62 -4.11
CA GLY A 538 44.83 -1.15 -5.48
C GLY A 538 43.45 -1.41 -6.04
N ALA A 539 42.53 -1.97 -5.25
CA ALA A 539 41.12 -2.14 -5.59
C ALA A 539 40.32 -0.84 -5.43
N ASP A 540 39.23 -0.72 -6.15
CA ASP A 540 38.29 0.40 -5.97
C ASP A 540 37.59 0.29 -4.62
N HIS A 541 37.29 1.44 -4.01
CA HIS A 541 36.66 1.53 -2.68
C HIS A 541 35.37 2.34 -2.74
N PRO A 542 34.28 1.76 -3.31
CA PRO A 542 33.02 2.51 -3.51
C PRO A 542 32.31 2.87 -2.20
N PHE A 543 32.45 2.07 -1.13
CA PHE A 543 31.73 2.31 0.12
C PHE A 543 32.65 2.19 1.33
N TYR A 544 32.53 3.16 2.26
CA TYR A 544 33.22 3.23 3.53
C TYR A 544 32.37 2.71 4.68
N ASP A 545 32.99 2.29 5.77
CA ASP A 545 32.26 1.98 7.01
C ASP A 545 31.48 3.19 7.50
N TYR A 546 30.24 2.99 7.88
CA TYR A 546 29.35 4.02 8.40
C TYR A 546 28.53 3.47 9.55
N HIS A 547 28.43 4.25 10.63
CA HIS A 547 27.55 3.98 11.76
C HIS A 547 26.91 5.27 12.25
N HIS A 548 25.57 5.28 12.34
CA HIS A 548 24.85 6.43 12.88
C HIS A 548 23.56 6.01 13.57
N ASN A 549 23.16 6.84 14.58
CA ASN A 549 21.89 6.68 15.28
C ASN A 549 21.01 7.91 15.04
N PHE A 550 19.82 7.68 14.50
CA PHE A 550 18.81 8.69 14.27
C PHE A 550 17.70 8.53 15.31
N SER A 551 17.22 9.64 15.88
CA SER A 551 16.10 9.58 16.81
C SER A 551 15.18 10.78 16.67
N GLY A 552 13.91 10.60 17.06
CA GLY A 552 12.93 11.66 17.00
C GLY A 552 11.72 11.43 17.89
N LEU A 553 11.17 12.53 18.41
CA LEU A 553 9.88 12.53 19.10
C LEU A 553 8.80 12.94 18.10
N THR A 554 7.74 12.15 17.99
CA THR A 554 6.57 12.40 17.18
C THR A 554 5.31 12.48 18.03
N GLY A 555 4.29 13.13 17.53
CA GLY A 555 3.04 13.26 18.28
C GLY A 555 1.93 13.84 17.42
N SER A 556 0.69 13.62 17.82
CA SER A 556 -0.47 14.28 17.22
C SER A 556 -1.53 14.61 18.28
N ILE A 557 -2.32 15.62 17.96
CA ILE A 557 -3.55 15.94 18.67
C ILE A 557 -4.60 16.34 17.65
N GLY A 558 -5.80 15.78 17.78
CA GLY A 558 -6.89 16.07 16.87
C GLY A 558 -8.25 16.00 17.55
N ALA A 559 -9.19 16.69 16.94
CA ALA A 559 -10.56 16.81 17.40
C ALA A 559 -11.52 16.65 16.23
N THR A 560 -12.63 15.93 16.46
CA THR A 560 -13.80 15.89 15.57
C THR A 560 -15.01 16.39 16.34
N TYR A 561 -15.68 17.41 15.84
CA TYR A 561 -16.93 17.93 16.41
C TYR A 561 -18.10 17.64 15.48
N ASN A 562 -19.03 16.82 15.96
CA ASN A 562 -20.24 16.46 15.22
C ASN A 562 -21.37 17.43 15.60
N PHE A 563 -21.58 18.47 14.77
CA PHE A 563 -22.67 19.46 14.97
C PHE A 563 -24.03 18.77 14.92
N THR A 564 -24.18 17.90 13.90
CA THR A 564 -25.36 17.03 13.70
C THR A 564 -24.88 15.63 13.32
N GLU A 565 -25.83 14.71 13.11
CA GLU A 565 -25.48 13.39 12.52
C GLU A 565 -24.96 13.51 11.09
N GLN A 566 -25.30 14.58 10.38
CA GLN A 566 -24.93 14.82 8.99
C GLN A 566 -23.65 15.65 8.84
N PHE A 567 -23.38 16.58 9.76
CA PHE A 567 -22.30 17.56 9.59
C PHE A 567 -21.27 17.46 10.70
N SER A 568 -19.99 17.31 10.31
CA SER A 568 -18.85 17.30 11.21
C SER A 568 -17.72 18.20 10.72
N VAL A 569 -16.94 18.68 11.68
CA VAL A 569 -15.69 19.43 11.47
C VAL A 569 -14.57 18.70 12.16
N LYS A 570 -13.45 18.55 11.48
CA LYS A 570 -12.25 17.87 11.93
C LYS A 570 -11.07 18.83 11.93
N ALA A 571 -10.24 18.72 12.94
CA ALA A 571 -8.95 19.43 12.99
C ALA A 571 -7.88 18.51 13.57
N ASN A 572 -6.69 18.52 12.99
CA ASN A 572 -5.57 17.71 13.45
C ASN A 572 -4.28 18.49 13.27
N ILE A 573 -3.36 18.37 14.24
CA ILE A 573 -1.97 18.78 14.11
C ILE A 573 -1.08 17.61 14.49
N ALA A 574 -0.08 17.31 13.64
CA ALA A 574 0.78 16.17 13.84
C ALA A 574 2.22 16.49 13.47
N ARG A 575 3.16 15.94 14.24
CA ARG A 575 4.59 15.97 13.97
C ARG A 575 5.06 14.58 13.60
N GLY A 576 5.69 14.45 12.43
CA GLY A 576 6.28 13.20 11.95
C GLY A 576 7.81 13.23 11.99
N PHE A 577 8.40 12.05 11.83
CA PHE A 577 9.83 11.78 11.80
C PHE A 577 10.15 10.75 10.72
N ARG A 578 11.26 10.97 9.99
CA ARG A 578 11.86 10.00 9.07
C ARG A 578 13.38 10.08 9.17
N ALA A 579 14.01 8.94 9.41
CA ALA A 579 15.46 8.80 9.26
C ALA A 579 15.82 8.72 7.76
N PRO A 580 16.98 9.23 7.34
CA PRO A 580 17.48 9.00 5.99
C PRO A 580 17.62 7.50 5.68
N ASN A 581 17.39 7.10 4.43
CA ASN A 581 17.57 5.71 3.98
C ASN A 581 19.00 5.45 3.48
N ILE A 582 19.27 4.18 3.12
CA ILE A 582 20.60 3.75 2.70
C ILE A 582 21.11 4.49 1.44
N ALA A 583 20.25 4.69 0.45
CA ALA A 583 20.66 5.38 -0.77
C ALA A 583 20.95 6.86 -0.52
N GLU A 584 20.13 7.52 0.30
CA GLU A 584 20.32 8.93 0.66
C GLU A 584 21.64 9.17 1.40
N ILE A 585 22.10 8.23 2.21
CA ILE A 585 23.33 8.39 3.00
C ILE A 585 24.56 7.78 2.33
N SER A 586 24.44 6.74 1.53
CA SER A 586 25.59 5.94 1.10
C SER A 586 25.60 5.55 -0.39
N ALA A 587 24.63 6.02 -1.21
CA ALA A 587 24.67 5.68 -2.62
C ALA A 587 25.98 6.18 -3.27
N ASN A 588 26.61 5.34 -4.10
CA ASN A 588 27.78 5.68 -4.91
C ASN A 588 27.93 4.70 -6.07
N GLY A 589 27.05 4.77 -7.06
CA GLY A 589 27.09 3.87 -8.20
C GLY A 589 25.91 4.04 -9.14
N VAL A 590 25.90 3.30 -10.23
CA VAL A 590 24.83 3.26 -11.22
C VAL A 590 23.68 2.42 -10.71
N HIS A 591 22.47 2.97 -10.85
CA HIS A 591 21.24 2.22 -10.70
C HIS A 591 20.69 1.85 -12.09
N PRO A 592 20.78 0.59 -12.53
CA PRO A 592 20.45 0.18 -13.89
C PRO A 592 19.00 0.52 -14.27
N GLY A 593 18.04 0.28 -13.36
CA GLY A 593 16.62 0.56 -13.57
C GLY A 593 16.26 2.02 -13.83
N THR A 594 17.23 2.96 -13.64
CA THR A 594 17.01 4.40 -13.88
C THR A 594 18.05 5.04 -14.79
N ASN A 595 19.09 4.34 -15.15
CA ASN A 595 20.25 4.87 -15.88
C ASN A 595 20.87 6.11 -15.19
N GLN A 596 20.92 6.08 -13.86
CA GLN A 596 21.45 7.19 -13.04
C GLN A 596 22.62 6.71 -12.19
N TYR A 597 23.70 7.51 -12.19
CA TYR A 597 24.72 7.42 -11.15
C TYR A 597 24.24 8.22 -9.94
N GLN A 598 24.06 7.57 -8.79
CA GLN A 598 23.54 8.20 -7.57
C GLN A 598 24.64 8.43 -6.54
N ILE A 599 24.64 9.62 -5.91
CA ILE A 599 25.57 10.02 -4.85
C ILE A 599 24.79 10.36 -3.58
N GLY A 600 25.07 9.62 -2.51
CA GLY A 600 24.53 9.87 -1.17
C GLY A 600 25.33 10.90 -0.37
N ASN A 601 24.86 11.20 0.85
CA ASN A 601 25.55 12.06 1.80
C ASN A 601 25.31 11.58 3.25
N GLY A 602 26.36 11.05 3.87
CA GLY A 602 26.34 10.53 5.24
C GLY A 602 26.06 11.56 6.35
N ASP A 603 26.15 12.85 6.04
CA ASP A 603 25.92 13.94 7.00
C ASP A 603 24.44 14.36 7.12
N PHE A 604 23.54 13.70 6.42
CA PHE A 604 22.13 14.07 6.45
C PHE A 604 21.51 13.90 7.83
N LYS A 605 20.67 14.87 8.19
CA LYS A 605 19.86 14.88 9.40
C LYS A 605 18.49 14.27 9.13
N PRO A 606 17.81 13.73 10.16
CA PRO A 606 16.44 13.25 10.01
C PRO A 606 15.49 14.33 9.51
N GLU A 607 14.52 13.92 8.71
CA GLU A 607 13.40 14.77 8.36
C GLU A 607 12.41 14.86 9.51
N PHE A 608 11.90 16.06 9.75
CA PHE A 608 10.75 16.29 10.63
C PHE A 608 9.74 17.15 9.90
N ASN A 609 8.47 16.86 10.08
CA ASN A 609 7.43 17.75 9.62
C ASN A 609 6.46 18.14 10.72
N ILE A 610 5.76 19.25 10.51
CA ILE A 610 4.55 19.62 11.24
C ILE A 610 3.47 19.82 10.18
N GLN A 611 2.42 19.00 10.28
CA GLN A 611 1.27 19.08 9.40
C GLN A 611 0.03 19.49 10.17
N GLU A 612 -0.73 20.41 9.61
CA GLU A 612 -2.00 20.92 10.07
C GLU A 612 -3.07 20.53 9.05
N ASP A 613 -4.18 19.96 9.53
CA ASP A 613 -5.31 19.53 8.71
C ASP A 613 -6.60 20.12 9.27
N ILE A 614 -7.47 20.62 8.39
CA ILE A 614 -8.85 21.00 8.69
C ILE A 614 -9.74 20.32 7.66
N GLY A 615 -10.79 19.62 8.14
CA GLY A 615 -11.74 18.91 7.29
C GLY A 615 -13.18 19.25 7.65
N LEU A 616 -14.04 19.28 6.63
CA LEU A 616 -15.48 19.44 6.72
C LEU A 616 -16.13 18.24 6.06
N GLU A 617 -17.07 17.59 6.71
CA GLU A 617 -17.83 16.48 6.14
C GLU A 617 -19.32 16.72 6.33
N TYR A 618 -20.08 16.55 5.25
CA TYR A 618 -21.53 16.57 5.26
C TYR A 618 -22.07 15.37 4.50
N THR A 619 -22.93 14.59 5.12
CA THR A 619 -23.56 13.43 4.49
C THR A 619 -25.06 13.45 4.77
N SER A 620 -25.86 13.44 3.72
CA SER A 620 -27.31 13.32 3.76
C SER A 620 -27.76 12.17 2.85
N LYS A 621 -29.05 11.97 2.73
CA LYS A 621 -29.61 10.96 1.81
C LYS A 621 -29.26 11.22 0.33
N TYR A 622 -29.07 12.48 -0.06
CA TYR A 622 -28.94 12.90 -1.46
C TYR A 622 -27.57 13.46 -1.82
N VAL A 623 -26.78 13.83 -0.83
CA VAL A 623 -25.48 14.50 -1.06
C VAL A 623 -24.51 14.10 0.02
N ALA A 624 -23.30 13.71 -0.40
CA ALA A 624 -22.11 13.61 0.44
C ALA A 624 -21.06 14.61 -0.03
N VAL A 625 -20.50 15.37 0.89
CA VAL A 625 -19.45 16.36 0.63
C VAL A 625 -18.33 16.16 1.62
N SER A 626 -17.11 16.11 1.13
CA SER A 626 -15.90 16.19 1.95
C SER A 626 -15.00 17.29 1.38
N PHE A 627 -14.53 18.17 2.25
CA PHE A 627 -13.56 19.20 1.91
C PHE A 627 -12.46 19.21 2.96
N SER A 628 -11.20 19.19 2.56
CA SER A 628 -10.08 19.31 3.47
C SER A 628 -8.99 20.22 2.92
N VAL A 629 -8.35 20.94 3.83
CA VAL A 629 -7.15 21.71 3.56
C VAL A 629 -6.03 21.26 4.47
N PHE A 630 -4.80 21.29 3.96
CA PHE A 630 -3.62 20.90 4.71
C PHE A 630 -2.47 21.85 4.47
N ASN A 631 -1.60 21.97 5.48
CA ASN A 631 -0.31 22.65 5.41
C ASN A 631 0.73 21.78 6.10
N ASN A 632 1.85 21.53 5.43
CA ASN A 632 2.92 20.63 5.90
C ASN A 632 4.28 21.32 5.75
N ASN A 633 4.91 21.68 6.87
CA ASN A 633 6.22 22.29 6.92
C ASN A 633 7.26 21.20 7.26
N ILE A 634 8.25 21.00 6.39
CA ILE A 634 9.25 19.94 6.50
C ILE A 634 10.63 20.55 6.70
N SER A 635 11.30 20.14 7.76
CA SER A 635 12.71 20.43 8.02
C SER A 635 13.58 19.29 7.51
N ASN A 636 14.74 19.64 6.95
CA ASN A 636 15.71 18.68 6.43
C ASN A 636 15.13 17.79 5.31
N TYR A 637 14.27 18.33 4.46
CA TYR A 637 13.68 17.64 3.31
C TYR A 637 14.78 17.13 2.37
N ILE A 638 14.81 15.83 2.10
CA ILE A 638 15.80 15.17 1.25
C ILE A 638 15.18 14.93 -0.13
N PHE A 639 15.91 15.30 -1.18
CA PHE A 639 15.49 15.08 -2.56
C PHE A 639 16.69 14.82 -3.46
N ASN A 640 16.47 14.16 -4.60
CA ASN A 640 17.51 13.89 -5.56
C ASN A 640 17.59 15.00 -6.60
N GLN A 641 18.79 15.49 -6.91
CA GLN A 641 19.05 16.56 -7.85
C GLN A 641 20.08 16.12 -8.88
N ARG A 642 19.78 16.33 -10.16
CA ARG A 642 20.73 16.12 -11.25
C ARG A 642 21.90 17.11 -11.14
N LEU A 643 23.10 16.69 -11.52
CA LEU A 643 24.28 17.55 -11.54
C LEU A 643 24.62 17.91 -12.99
N LEU A 644 24.98 19.19 -13.20
CA LEU A 644 25.62 19.65 -14.43
C LEU A 644 27.14 19.76 -14.24
N SER A 645 27.88 19.56 -15.31
CA SER A 645 29.32 19.83 -15.35
C SER A 645 29.59 21.34 -15.27
N SER A 646 30.82 21.71 -14.99
CA SER A 646 31.25 23.15 -14.97
C SER A 646 31.09 23.84 -16.31
N THR A 647 30.94 23.11 -17.41
CA THR A 647 30.70 23.63 -18.77
C THR A 647 29.22 23.70 -19.15
N GLY A 648 28.29 23.35 -18.21
CA GLY A 648 26.84 23.38 -18.40
C GLY A 648 26.24 22.16 -19.10
N GLY A 649 27.04 21.15 -19.47
CA GLY A 649 26.56 19.83 -19.90
C GLY A 649 26.30 18.91 -18.71
N ASP A 650 25.79 17.70 -18.94
CA ASP A 650 25.60 16.72 -17.89
C ASP A 650 26.91 16.34 -17.20
N SER A 651 26.88 16.21 -15.89
CA SER A 651 27.96 15.53 -15.16
C SER A 651 27.79 14.03 -15.38
N VAL A 652 28.74 13.43 -16.08
CA VAL A 652 28.72 12.00 -16.39
C VAL A 652 29.98 11.38 -15.78
N LEU A 653 29.81 10.59 -14.71
CA LEU A 653 30.88 9.81 -14.09
C LEU A 653 31.06 8.47 -14.80
N ILE A 654 29.96 7.88 -15.24
CA ILE A 654 29.93 6.63 -16.03
C ILE A 654 29.20 6.93 -17.35
N ALA A 655 29.79 6.55 -18.47
CA ALA A 655 29.22 6.80 -19.79
C ALA A 655 27.77 6.28 -19.91
N GLY A 656 26.90 7.06 -20.54
CA GLY A 656 25.49 6.72 -20.69
C GLY A 656 24.58 7.01 -19.46
N ASN A 657 25.17 7.37 -18.31
CA ASN A 657 24.42 7.58 -17.07
C ASN A 657 24.51 9.02 -16.60
N GLN A 658 23.37 9.64 -16.31
CA GLN A 658 23.31 10.98 -15.73
C GLN A 658 23.62 10.90 -14.24
N THR A 659 24.38 11.88 -13.72
CA THR A 659 24.74 11.91 -12.30
C THR A 659 23.71 12.68 -11.49
N TYR A 660 23.25 12.08 -10.41
CA TYR A 660 22.36 12.68 -9.43
C TYR A 660 23.00 12.65 -8.04
N LYS A 661 22.74 13.67 -7.25
CA LYS A 661 23.17 13.76 -5.85
C LYS A 661 22.02 14.10 -4.95
N PHE A 662 21.91 13.40 -3.83
CA PHE A 662 20.92 13.73 -2.81
C PHE A 662 21.26 15.06 -2.15
N GLN A 663 20.25 15.90 -1.96
CA GLN A 663 20.31 17.22 -1.35
C GLN A 663 19.38 17.29 -0.15
N GLN A 664 19.64 18.22 0.78
CA GLN A 664 18.80 18.43 1.95
C GLN A 664 18.45 19.92 2.10
N GLY A 665 17.16 20.21 2.35
CA GLY A 665 16.66 21.59 2.47
C GLY A 665 15.46 21.71 3.41
N LYS A 666 14.73 22.82 3.32
CA LYS A 666 13.44 22.99 3.97
C LYS A 666 12.35 23.04 2.91
N ALA A 667 11.19 22.49 3.22
CA ALA A 667 10.06 22.42 2.30
C ALA A 667 8.75 22.83 2.97
N GLN A 668 7.83 23.35 2.18
CA GLN A 668 6.44 23.54 2.57
C GLN A 668 5.56 22.94 1.47
N ILE A 669 4.62 22.09 1.86
CA ILE A 669 3.60 21.55 0.96
C ILE A 669 2.24 21.90 1.54
N TYR A 670 1.37 22.49 0.72
CA TYR A 670 0.02 22.85 1.13
C TYR A 670 -0.96 22.60 -0.01
N GLY A 671 -2.22 22.44 0.34
CA GLY A 671 -3.23 22.13 -0.67
C GLY A 671 -4.63 21.94 -0.12
N GLY A 672 -5.48 21.46 -1.00
CA GLY A 672 -6.86 21.12 -0.68
C GLY A 672 -7.38 19.95 -1.49
N GLU A 673 -8.30 19.23 -0.90
CA GLU A 673 -9.00 18.09 -1.46
C GLU A 673 -10.50 18.31 -1.33
N PHE A 674 -11.23 17.99 -2.37
CA PHE A 674 -12.69 18.12 -2.40
C PHE A 674 -13.29 16.85 -3.00
N SER A 675 -14.35 16.33 -2.38
CA SER A 675 -15.19 15.27 -2.92
C SER A 675 -16.64 15.64 -2.79
N LEU A 676 -17.40 15.39 -3.83
CA LEU A 676 -18.83 15.61 -3.91
C LEU A 676 -19.48 14.40 -4.55
N ASP A 677 -20.45 13.81 -3.91
CA ASP A 677 -21.28 12.76 -4.47
C ASP A 677 -22.76 13.16 -4.33
N ILE A 678 -23.48 13.18 -5.45
CA ILE A 678 -24.89 13.58 -5.54
C ILE A 678 -25.71 12.37 -5.99
N HIS A 679 -26.75 12.04 -5.23
CA HIS A 679 -27.69 10.95 -5.47
C HIS A 679 -29.11 11.48 -5.62
N PRO A 680 -29.50 11.99 -6.80
CA PRO A 680 -30.82 12.62 -6.97
C PRO A 680 -31.94 11.58 -6.90
N VAL A 681 -31.68 10.35 -7.31
CA VAL A 681 -32.57 9.20 -7.26
C VAL A 681 -31.81 7.93 -6.90
N LYS A 682 -32.52 6.87 -6.49
CA LYS A 682 -31.89 5.58 -6.19
C LYS A 682 -31.08 5.06 -7.39
N GLY A 683 -29.84 4.69 -7.15
CA GLY A 683 -28.92 4.11 -8.13
C GLY A 683 -28.24 5.12 -9.06
N LEU A 684 -28.59 6.40 -9.05
CA LEU A 684 -27.87 7.41 -9.86
C LEU A 684 -26.90 8.19 -8.97
N HIS A 685 -25.61 8.15 -9.34
CA HIS A 685 -24.48 8.77 -8.65
C HIS A 685 -23.78 9.74 -9.59
N PHE A 686 -23.51 10.93 -9.10
CA PHE A 686 -22.65 11.90 -9.76
C PHE A 686 -21.53 12.28 -8.81
N GLU A 687 -20.41 11.59 -8.97
CA GLU A 687 -19.23 11.71 -8.11
C GLU A 687 -18.22 12.67 -8.72
N ASN A 688 -17.65 13.55 -7.89
CA ASN A 688 -16.62 14.49 -8.31
C ASN A 688 -15.53 14.56 -7.26
N SER A 689 -14.28 14.53 -7.69
CA SER A 689 -13.13 14.71 -6.83
C SER A 689 -12.13 15.71 -7.42
N LEU A 690 -11.55 16.55 -6.58
CA LEU A 690 -10.58 17.56 -6.96
C LEU A 690 -9.41 17.53 -5.98
N THR A 691 -8.20 17.69 -6.50
CA THR A 691 -6.97 17.77 -5.70
C THR A 691 -6.10 18.90 -6.21
N ALA A 692 -5.67 19.77 -5.29
CA ALA A 692 -4.69 20.81 -5.53
C ALA A 692 -3.54 20.65 -4.53
N THR A 693 -2.32 20.48 -5.00
CA THR A 693 -1.12 20.36 -4.17
C THR A 693 -0.05 21.33 -4.68
N TYR A 694 0.58 22.06 -3.77
CA TYR A 694 1.64 23.02 -4.05
C TYR A 694 2.83 22.73 -3.15
N GLY A 695 4.03 22.60 -3.75
CA GLY A 695 5.27 22.36 -3.06
C GLY A 695 6.27 23.51 -3.26
N LEU A 696 6.83 24.06 -2.18
CA LEU A 696 7.78 25.16 -2.19
C LEU A 696 9.04 24.81 -1.43
N MET A 697 10.21 25.10 -2.03
CA MET A 697 11.47 25.18 -1.29
C MET A 697 11.45 26.39 -0.35
N LYS A 698 11.88 26.18 0.88
CA LYS A 698 11.96 27.20 1.94
C LYS A 698 13.38 27.36 2.44
N GLY A 699 13.63 28.49 3.12
CA GLY A 699 14.93 28.76 3.77
C GLY A 699 16.10 29.01 2.81
N LEU A 700 15.83 29.18 1.52
CA LEU A 700 16.83 29.67 0.57
C LEU A 700 17.15 31.15 0.88
N ASP A 701 18.43 31.50 0.81
CA ASP A 701 18.84 32.90 0.82
C ASP A 701 18.08 33.66 -0.30
N PRO A 702 17.48 34.81 -0.04
CA PRO A 702 16.80 35.59 -1.07
C PRO A 702 17.62 35.84 -2.34
N LYS A 703 18.96 35.92 -2.20
CA LYS A 703 19.90 36.09 -3.33
C LYS A 703 20.11 34.79 -4.15
N GLN A 704 19.87 33.62 -3.53
CA GLN A 704 19.99 32.30 -4.19
C GLN A 704 18.66 31.79 -4.73
N LYS A 705 17.55 32.43 -4.31
CA LYS A 705 16.22 32.01 -4.75
C LYS A 705 16.00 32.48 -6.20
N THR A 706 15.75 31.51 -7.07
CA THR A 706 15.46 31.70 -8.49
C THR A 706 14.13 31.10 -8.86
N ASP A 707 13.63 31.32 -10.07
CA ASP A 707 12.46 30.63 -10.59
C ASP A 707 12.72 29.15 -10.78
N SER A 708 13.98 28.73 -10.94
CA SER A 708 14.38 27.33 -11.15
C SER A 708 14.35 26.49 -9.88
N ASN A 709 14.54 27.07 -8.68
CA ASN A 709 14.70 26.32 -7.43
C ASN A 709 13.61 26.60 -6.37
N LYS A 710 12.57 27.35 -6.70
CA LYS A 710 11.53 27.74 -5.73
C LYS A 710 10.49 26.66 -5.48
N TYR A 711 10.32 25.70 -6.40
CA TYR A 711 9.36 24.60 -6.30
C TYR A 711 10.03 23.30 -5.86
N LEU A 712 9.25 22.39 -5.29
CA LEU A 712 9.70 21.03 -5.00
C LEU A 712 9.55 20.14 -6.25
N PRO A 713 10.42 19.14 -6.46
CA PRO A 713 10.26 18.17 -7.51
C PRO A 713 9.09 17.20 -7.24
N LEU A 714 8.56 16.61 -8.29
CA LEU A 714 7.55 15.54 -8.26
C LEU A 714 6.23 15.91 -7.55
N ILE A 715 5.82 17.17 -7.65
CA ILE A 715 4.52 17.62 -7.14
C ILE A 715 3.45 17.38 -8.22
N PRO A 716 2.41 16.57 -7.94
CA PRO A 716 1.36 16.32 -8.92
C PRO A 716 0.65 17.61 -9.34
N PRO A 717 0.18 17.71 -10.60
CA PRO A 717 -0.61 18.84 -11.06
C PRO A 717 -1.96 18.92 -10.35
N PHE A 718 -2.66 20.05 -10.49
CA PHE A 718 -4.09 20.11 -10.18
C PHE A 718 -4.82 19.09 -11.05
N HIS A 719 -5.60 18.21 -10.43
CA HIS A 719 -6.33 17.16 -11.13
C HIS A 719 -7.67 16.85 -10.47
N GLY A 720 -8.52 16.18 -11.22
CA GLY A 720 -9.82 15.76 -10.72
C GLY A 720 -10.48 14.69 -11.59
N ILE A 721 -11.49 14.08 -11.01
CA ILE A 721 -12.28 13.03 -11.64
C ILE A 721 -13.74 13.38 -11.47
N SER A 722 -14.51 13.30 -12.56
CA SER A 722 -15.97 13.37 -12.55
C SER A 722 -16.53 12.07 -13.11
N GLU A 723 -17.36 11.37 -12.34
CA GLU A 723 -17.98 10.10 -12.72
C GLU A 723 -19.51 10.21 -12.62
N LEU A 724 -20.19 9.77 -13.67
CA LEU A 724 -21.63 9.53 -13.67
C LEU A 724 -21.84 8.02 -13.70
N ARG A 725 -22.53 7.49 -12.69
CA ARG A 725 -22.79 6.06 -12.51
C ARG A 725 -24.27 5.82 -12.27
N TYR A 726 -24.81 4.79 -12.90
CA TYR A 726 -26.17 4.30 -12.66
C TYR A 726 -26.13 2.82 -12.26
N ASP A 727 -26.58 2.50 -11.06
CA ASP A 727 -26.71 1.16 -10.52
C ASP A 727 -28.15 0.68 -10.68
N PHE A 728 -28.31 -0.58 -11.13
CA PHE A 728 -29.61 -1.18 -11.40
C PHE A 728 -29.66 -2.67 -11.05
N GLU A 729 -30.87 -3.16 -10.78
CA GLU A 729 -31.18 -4.56 -10.63
C GLU A 729 -32.28 -4.98 -11.59
N SER A 730 -32.19 -6.21 -12.12
CA SER A 730 -33.27 -6.74 -12.96
C SER A 730 -34.50 -7.11 -12.11
N ARG A 731 -35.69 -6.80 -12.59
CA ARG A 731 -36.96 -7.21 -11.96
C ARG A 731 -37.11 -8.72 -11.81
N SER A 732 -36.47 -9.51 -12.69
CA SER A 732 -36.47 -10.96 -12.64
C SER A 732 -35.40 -11.52 -11.69
N HIS A 733 -34.61 -10.68 -11.03
CA HIS A 733 -33.48 -11.05 -10.17
C HIS A 733 -32.40 -11.91 -10.85
N HIS A 734 -32.36 -11.93 -12.19
CA HIS A 734 -31.29 -12.63 -12.94
C HIS A 734 -30.02 -11.78 -13.08
N ILE A 735 -30.14 -10.48 -12.90
CA ILE A 735 -29.03 -9.52 -12.91
C ILE A 735 -29.07 -8.76 -11.58
N VAL A 736 -27.95 -8.80 -10.86
CA VAL A 736 -27.75 -8.11 -9.58
C VAL A 736 -26.52 -7.23 -9.68
N ASN A 737 -26.47 -6.16 -8.89
CA ASN A 737 -25.33 -5.23 -8.83
C ASN A 737 -24.92 -4.73 -10.23
N GLY A 738 -25.90 -4.54 -11.13
CA GLY A 738 -25.65 -4.00 -12.44
C GLY A 738 -25.29 -2.54 -12.39
N PHE A 739 -24.28 -2.10 -13.15
CA PHE A 739 -23.96 -0.69 -13.27
C PHE A 739 -23.50 -0.32 -14.69
N VAL A 740 -23.67 0.94 -15.00
CA VAL A 740 -23.07 1.63 -16.14
C VAL A 740 -22.43 2.90 -15.62
N LYS A 741 -21.20 3.19 -16.03
CA LYS A 741 -20.50 4.41 -15.63
C LYS A 741 -19.74 5.08 -16.76
N MET A 742 -19.64 6.40 -16.67
CA MET A 742 -18.80 7.25 -17.52
C MET A 742 -17.95 8.14 -16.63
N GLN A 743 -16.68 8.29 -16.94
CA GLN A 743 -15.72 9.03 -16.13
C GLN A 743 -14.87 9.95 -17.02
N VAL A 744 -14.66 11.16 -16.54
CA VAL A 744 -13.71 12.12 -17.09
C VAL A 744 -12.65 12.38 -16.04
N ALA A 745 -11.39 12.05 -16.37
CA ALA A 745 -10.24 12.37 -15.54
C ALA A 745 -9.44 13.48 -16.23
N TYR A 746 -9.24 14.61 -15.56
CA TYR A 746 -8.50 15.74 -16.09
C TYR A 746 -7.34 16.14 -15.20
N TYR A 747 -6.24 16.50 -15.84
CA TYR A 747 -4.99 16.92 -15.26
C TYR A 747 -4.56 18.23 -15.89
N ALA A 748 -4.32 19.26 -15.08
CA ALA A 748 -3.79 20.52 -15.55
C ALA A 748 -2.32 20.39 -15.95
N SER A 749 -1.81 21.35 -16.72
CA SER A 749 -0.37 21.44 -16.96
C SER A 749 0.39 21.68 -15.67
N GLN A 750 1.55 21.01 -15.50
CA GLN A 750 2.44 21.24 -14.39
C GLN A 750 3.66 22.05 -14.85
N ASN A 751 3.61 23.34 -14.55
CA ASN A 751 4.69 24.29 -14.86
C ASN A 751 5.46 24.72 -13.60
N ARG A 752 5.03 24.29 -12.40
CA ARG A 752 5.68 24.55 -11.13
C ARG A 752 6.61 23.38 -10.80
N VAL A 753 7.75 23.36 -11.44
CA VAL A 753 8.72 22.27 -11.41
C VAL A 753 10.08 22.74 -10.90
N TYR A 754 10.87 21.80 -10.38
CA TYR A 754 12.24 22.05 -9.94
C TYR A 754 13.20 21.98 -11.14
N LEU A 755 13.52 23.16 -11.71
CA LEU A 755 14.30 23.25 -12.96
C LEU A 755 15.82 23.27 -12.74
N THR A 756 16.30 23.37 -11.50
CA THR A 756 17.74 23.42 -11.22
C THR A 756 18.43 22.21 -11.85
N ASP A 757 19.48 22.47 -12.62
CA ASP A 757 20.29 21.45 -13.31
C ASP A 757 19.46 20.51 -14.20
N ASN A 758 18.33 20.97 -14.76
CA ASN A 758 17.41 20.19 -15.55
C ASN A 758 16.87 18.92 -14.81
N THR A 759 16.75 19.00 -13.47
CA THR A 759 16.28 17.86 -12.65
C THR A 759 14.87 17.43 -13.01
N GLU A 760 13.99 18.39 -13.34
CA GLU A 760 12.59 18.11 -13.67
C GLU A 760 12.13 18.91 -14.91
N THR A 761 11.13 18.40 -15.61
CA THR A 761 10.52 19.04 -16.79
C THR A 761 9.04 19.32 -16.56
N ALA A 762 8.56 20.44 -17.12
CA ALA A 762 7.14 20.73 -17.17
C ALA A 762 6.39 19.69 -18.03
N THR A 763 5.11 19.49 -17.74
CA THR A 763 4.24 18.59 -18.52
C THR A 763 2.97 19.30 -18.95
N PRO A 764 2.47 19.03 -20.17
CA PRO A 764 1.20 19.57 -20.63
C PRO A 764 0.04 18.94 -19.87
N GLY A 765 -1.10 19.62 -19.79
CA GLY A 765 -2.33 19.06 -19.26
C GLY A 765 -2.98 18.09 -20.25
N TYR A 766 -3.81 17.20 -19.71
CA TYR A 766 -4.55 16.22 -20.53
C TYR A 766 -5.89 15.86 -19.89
N THR A 767 -6.79 15.27 -20.70
CA THR A 767 -8.09 14.79 -20.24
C THR A 767 -8.34 13.41 -20.83
N LEU A 768 -8.71 12.46 -19.96
CA LEU A 768 -9.01 11.07 -20.33
C LEU A 768 -10.50 10.78 -20.14
N PHE A 769 -11.09 10.08 -21.10
CA PHE A 769 -12.46 9.60 -21.02
C PHE A 769 -12.46 8.08 -20.82
N ASN A 770 -13.12 7.65 -19.75
CA ASN A 770 -13.26 6.25 -19.39
C ASN A 770 -14.74 5.89 -19.31
N ALA A 771 -15.08 4.63 -19.52
CA ALA A 771 -16.45 4.12 -19.33
C ALA A 771 -16.41 2.68 -18.87
N GLY A 772 -17.47 2.23 -18.23
CA GLY A 772 -17.54 0.86 -17.76
C GLY A 772 -18.95 0.36 -17.57
N VAL A 773 -19.11 -0.94 -17.69
CA VAL A 773 -20.33 -1.67 -17.37
C VAL A 773 -19.97 -2.93 -16.60
N GLY A 774 -20.84 -3.36 -15.70
CA GLY A 774 -20.67 -4.62 -14.99
C GLY A 774 -21.98 -5.11 -14.40
N ALA A 775 -22.05 -6.39 -14.12
CA ALA A 775 -23.19 -7.02 -13.46
C ALA A 775 -22.86 -8.41 -12.91
N GLY A 776 -23.55 -8.79 -11.86
CA GLY A 776 -23.63 -10.16 -11.38
C GLY A 776 -24.81 -10.90 -12.02
N PHE A 777 -24.56 -12.13 -12.47
CA PHE A 777 -25.55 -13.00 -13.08
C PHE A 777 -25.92 -14.13 -12.12
N THR A 778 -27.22 -14.29 -11.82
CA THR A 778 -27.72 -15.23 -10.82
C THR A 778 -28.47 -16.38 -11.46
N ASN A 779 -28.52 -17.52 -10.75
CA ASN A 779 -29.41 -18.62 -11.08
C ASN A 779 -30.84 -18.35 -10.60
N GLY A 780 -31.78 -19.23 -10.97
CA GLY A 780 -33.19 -19.10 -10.56
C GLY A 780 -33.44 -19.20 -9.04
N LYS A 781 -32.40 -19.43 -8.22
CA LYS A 781 -32.44 -19.43 -6.74
C LYS A 781 -31.83 -18.14 -6.15
N GLY A 782 -31.49 -17.14 -6.98
CA GLY A 782 -30.91 -15.87 -6.56
C GLY A 782 -29.41 -15.93 -6.18
N ARG A 783 -28.71 -17.06 -6.44
CA ARG A 783 -27.28 -17.18 -6.18
C ARG A 783 -26.49 -16.69 -7.38
N THR A 784 -25.52 -15.82 -7.17
CA THR A 784 -24.60 -15.34 -8.22
C THR A 784 -23.79 -16.51 -8.78
N ILE A 785 -23.79 -16.63 -10.11
CA ILE A 785 -23.02 -17.64 -10.86
C ILE A 785 -21.70 -17.05 -11.26
N PHE A 786 -21.72 -15.81 -11.79
CA PHE A 786 -20.53 -15.05 -12.16
C PHE A 786 -20.83 -13.55 -12.17
N ASN A 787 -19.77 -12.75 -12.00
CA ASN A 787 -19.74 -11.31 -12.22
C ASN A 787 -18.94 -11.03 -13.50
N LEU A 788 -19.42 -10.11 -14.34
CA LEU A 788 -18.73 -9.65 -15.53
C LEU A 788 -18.55 -8.15 -15.46
N TYR A 789 -17.31 -7.70 -15.72
CA TYR A 789 -16.95 -6.28 -15.78
C TYR A 789 -16.24 -6.00 -17.10
N VAL A 790 -16.62 -4.92 -17.76
CA VAL A 790 -15.97 -4.39 -18.96
C VAL A 790 -15.67 -2.92 -18.74
N MET A 791 -14.39 -2.56 -18.80
CA MET A 791 -13.91 -1.21 -18.54
C MET A 791 -13.06 -0.72 -19.70
N GLY A 792 -13.35 0.46 -20.21
CA GLY A 792 -12.55 1.16 -21.21
C GLY A 792 -11.84 2.35 -20.59
N ASN A 793 -10.52 2.36 -20.65
CA ASN A 793 -9.68 3.46 -20.21
C ASN A 793 -9.09 4.20 -21.41
N ASN A 794 -8.98 5.53 -21.32
CA ASN A 794 -8.48 6.39 -22.40
C ASN A 794 -9.15 6.08 -23.74
N LEU A 795 -10.48 6.08 -23.76
CA LEU A 795 -11.28 5.64 -24.92
C LEU A 795 -10.98 6.41 -26.22
N PHE A 796 -10.58 7.67 -26.10
CA PHE A 796 -10.25 8.52 -27.27
C PHE A 796 -8.78 8.43 -27.67
N ASP A 797 -8.02 7.52 -27.05
CA ASP A 797 -6.61 7.28 -27.36
C ASP A 797 -5.77 8.56 -27.32
N VAL A 798 -5.94 9.33 -26.25
CA VAL A 798 -5.19 10.57 -26.01
C VAL A 798 -3.74 10.21 -25.70
N ALA A 799 -2.80 10.81 -26.43
CA ALA A 799 -1.38 10.73 -26.11
C ALA A 799 -1.08 11.68 -24.93
N TYR A 800 -0.55 11.16 -23.84
CA TYR A 800 -0.25 11.94 -22.65
C TYR A 800 1.00 11.44 -21.92
N GLN A 801 1.62 12.32 -21.17
CA GLN A 801 2.70 12.04 -20.25
C GLN A 801 2.25 12.49 -18.85
N ASP A 802 2.04 11.51 -17.95
CA ASP A 802 1.76 11.84 -16.55
C ASP A 802 2.96 12.53 -15.92
N HIS A 803 2.71 13.54 -15.08
CA HIS A 803 3.80 14.29 -14.45
C HIS A 803 4.68 13.42 -13.56
N LEU A 804 4.11 12.41 -12.91
CA LEU A 804 4.81 11.46 -12.06
C LEU A 804 5.29 10.20 -12.81
N SER A 805 5.13 10.12 -14.14
CA SER A 805 5.74 9.05 -14.94
C SER A 805 7.23 9.29 -15.10
N ARG A 806 8.06 8.34 -14.67
CA ARG A 806 9.51 8.40 -14.87
C ARG A 806 9.90 8.18 -16.33
N LEU A 807 9.06 7.50 -17.09
CA LEU A 807 9.30 7.21 -18.53
C LEU A 807 9.39 8.48 -19.38
N LYS A 808 8.84 9.61 -18.91
CA LYS A 808 8.97 10.89 -19.60
C LYS A 808 10.40 11.46 -19.65
N TYR A 809 11.31 10.93 -18.83
CA TYR A 809 12.72 11.36 -18.79
C TYR A 809 13.64 10.50 -19.68
N PHE A 810 13.16 9.40 -20.24
CA PHE A 810 13.92 8.59 -21.15
C PHE A 810 13.98 9.25 -22.53
N GLU A 811 15.17 9.27 -23.12
CA GLU A 811 15.50 9.88 -24.38
C GLU A 811 15.31 11.41 -24.45
N GLN A 812 16.41 12.11 -24.42
CA GLN A 812 16.45 13.58 -24.51
C GLN A 812 16.77 14.03 -25.93
N TYR A 813 15.91 14.92 -26.47
CA TYR A 813 16.13 15.60 -27.76
C TYR A 813 16.18 17.10 -27.59
N SER A 814 17.15 17.74 -28.21
CA SER A 814 17.28 19.21 -28.21
C SER A 814 16.14 19.93 -28.97
N SER A 815 15.49 19.25 -29.91
CA SER A 815 14.34 19.76 -30.67
C SER A 815 12.98 19.55 -29.99
N SER A 816 12.92 18.80 -28.89
CA SER A 816 11.70 18.67 -28.07
C SER A 816 11.40 19.98 -27.33
N PRO A 817 10.14 20.39 -27.14
CA PRO A 817 9.78 21.59 -26.40
C PRO A 817 10.36 21.65 -24.97
N ASN A 818 10.57 20.49 -24.36
CA ASN A 818 11.13 20.33 -23.01
C ASN A 818 12.53 19.73 -23.00
N GLY A 819 13.19 19.56 -24.17
CA GLY A 819 14.47 18.87 -24.30
C GLY A 819 14.37 17.35 -24.14
N HIS A 820 13.16 16.78 -23.94
CA HIS A 820 12.90 15.35 -23.86
C HIS A 820 11.74 14.98 -24.76
N LEU A 821 11.87 13.91 -25.56
CA LEU A 821 10.70 13.28 -26.17
C LEU A 821 9.99 12.42 -25.13
N GLY A 822 10.79 11.71 -24.34
CA GLY A 822 10.30 10.76 -23.34
C GLY A 822 9.45 9.65 -23.94
N ILE A 823 8.91 8.83 -23.07
CA ILE A 823 7.95 7.78 -23.40
C ILE A 823 6.56 8.22 -22.93
N TYR A 824 5.56 8.00 -23.78
CA TYR A 824 4.16 8.32 -23.47
C TYR A 824 3.52 7.21 -22.64
N ASN A 825 2.52 7.58 -21.83
CA ASN A 825 1.75 6.63 -21.05
C ASN A 825 0.84 5.78 -21.95
N MET A 826 0.40 4.63 -21.43
CA MET A 826 -0.45 3.67 -22.15
C MET A 826 -1.66 4.34 -22.80
N GLY A 827 -1.87 4.05 -24.07
CA GLY A 827 -3.00 4.48 -24.89
C GLY A 827 -4.33 3.80 -24.48
N ARG A 828 -5.30 3.78 -25.41
CA ARG A 828 -6.60 3.14 -25.17
C ARG A 828 -6.45 1.70 -24.74
N ASN A 829 -7.18 1.32 -23.68
CA ASN A 829 -7.21 -0.03 -23.15
C ASN A 829 -8.63 -0.45 -22.79
N ILE A 830 -9.08 -1.61 -23.24
CA ILE A 830 -10.34 -2.22 -22.84
C ILE A 830 -10.00 -3.46 -22.01
N ALA A 831 -10.50 -3.49 -20.77
CA ALA A 831 -10.30 -4.57 -19.82
C ALA A 831 -11.60 -5.35 -19.61
N PHE A 832 -11.48 -6.68 -19.62
CA PHE A 832 -12.55 -7.62 -19.32
C PHE A 832 -12.16 -8.37 -18.05
N LYS A 833 -13.08 -8.49 -17.10
CA LYS A 833 -12.90 -9.29 -15.89
C LYS A 833 -14.11 -10.16 -15.68
N LEU A 834 -13.87 -11.42 -15.44
CA LEU A 834 -14.88 -12.44 -15.13
C LEU A 834 -14.51 -13.08 -13.78
N GLU A 835 -15.48 -13.13 -12.87
CA GLU A 835 -15.29 -13.66 -11.52
C GLU A 835 -16.41 -14.64 -11.17
N PHE A 836 -16.06 -15.81 -10.65
CA PHE A 836 -16.97 -16.89 -10.26
C PHE A 836 -16.90 -17.07 -8.74
N PRO A 837 -17.83 -16.46 -7.97
CA PRO A 837 -17.88 -16.65 -6.53
C PRO A 837 -18.41 -18.06 -6.20
N LEU A 838 -17.76 -18.74 -5.28
CA LEU A 838 -18.10 -20.07 -4.81
C LEU A 838 -18.46 -20.01 -3.33
N GLU A 839 -19.57 -20.63 -2.95
CA GLU A 839 -19.98 -20.75 -1.56
C GLU A 839 -20.60 -22.13 -1.30
N PHE A 840 -20.14 -22.78 -0.23
CA PHE A 840 -20.61 -24.08 0.20
C PHE A 840 -20.83 -24.06 1.72
N ASN A 841 -21.90 -24.74 2.18
CA ASN A 841 -22.07 -24.99 3.60
C ASN A 841 -21.30 -26.25 3.99
N LEU A 842 -20.48 -26.15 5.03
CA LEU A 842 -19.81 -27.32 5.59
C LEU A 842 -20.83 -28.13 6.37
N LYS A 843 -20.92 -29.44 6.08
CA LYS A 843 -21.78 -30.37 6.85
C LYS A 843 -21.22 -30.44 8.27
N ASN A 844 -22.15 -30.49 9.24
CA ASN A 844 -21.85 -30.67 10.67
C ASN A 844 -21.08 -31.97 10.94
#